data_cf02c28db1a0081672772d349951c170
#
_entry.id   cf02c28db1a0081672772d349951c170
#
_cell.length_a   1.000
_cell.length_b   1.000
_cell.length_c   1.000
_cell.angle_alpha   90.00
_cell.angle_beta   90.00
_cell.angle_gamma   90.00
#
_symmetry.space_group_name_H-M   'P 1'
#
loop_
_entity.id
_entity.type
_entity.pdbx_description
1 polymer ?
#
loop_
_entity_poly.entity_id
_entity_poly.type
_entity_poly.pdbx_seq_one_letter_code
_entity_poly.pdbx_strand_id
1 'polypeptide(L)'
;MAKETTGHTVSEKLREWQERLSQSDSRWSAEVEKMNERESIYNGLRTMTPLVPGDTHRDGTKKKTSHVRNITFENIESQVSSAIPQPKVTPRRKKDEHLANVIEHFLRNELDRLPFEAINDLAERTVPIQGGVGFLVEWDNTKRTSTTVGEVNVTLIHPKQFAPQPDVYTSIADMDYFIVKVPTTKGCIERRYGVVLETEGESEPDIRGGDGSTSEENLTLYMGYALNDHGGIDRYTWVNDTELESLEDYQSRRQPVCERCGKVKPLAGQEVNGSVYAGGACPWCGGEKWDERVQDFEELRVPVHRSDGTFLGAAEAAGEPTKIPFYRPDCYPIVLQRSVSVYGQLLGNSDVDMIRDQQNTSNRIEQKIIDRLMKAGTRITLPDRADLRTDPEDSERWYIGKPSDKQLIDVYDFSGNLQYELTYLSQVYEEARQIIGITDSFQGRRDATATSGKAKKFSAAQAAGRLESKRVMKNAAYAELFEVMFKFWLAYSDEPRPVTYKDSTGETCYEEFNRYDFLETGEDGEWHWNDQFLFSCDTSAPLASNREAMWQETRQNLQTGAFGDPTDIETLILFWAKMEELHYPGAGQTKKHLEEKAQRAEEMQRMQAEMQRMQQEMQRAQQRAQGTPQEMPEGGAAAGEELPPEVLAAVEAQAQQDAMRAASGQAEGLYTPQ
;
A
#
# COMPACT_ATOMS: atom_id res chain seq x y z
N MET A 1 1.48 32.51 24.87
CA MET A 1 2.59 33.03 25.69
C MET A 1 3.72 32.03 25.55
N ALA A 2 4.80 32.42 24.89
CA ALA A 2 5.97 31.56 24.73
C ALA A 2 6.59 31.32 26.13
N LYS A 3 6.87 30.06 26.47
CA LYS A 3 7.68 29.72 27.64
C LYS A 3 9.12 30.14 27.35
N GLU A 4 9.59 31.17 28.01
CA GLU A 4 11.01 31.46 28.11
C GLU A 4 11.69 30.33 28.87
N THR A 5 12.56 29.62 28.21
CA THR A 5 13.34 28.51 28.76
C THR A 5 14.61 29.06 29.37
N THR A 6 14.59 29.25 30.68
CA THR A 6 15.77 29.59 31.50
C THR A 6 16.60 28.34 31.77
N GLY A 7 17.88 28.36 31.40
CA GLY A 7 19.01 27.53 31.88
C GLY A 7 18.77 26.01 31.93
N HIS A 8 19.07 25.30 30.86
CA HIS A 8 18.81 23.85 30.72
C HIS A 8 19.73 22.98 31.58
N THR A 9 19.23 22.45 32.66
CA THR A 9 19.65 21.12 33.14
C THR A 9 18.97 20.12 32.23
N VAL A 10 19.76 19.41 31.41
CA VAL A 10 19.28 18.31 30.53
C VAL A 10 18.52 17.31 31.38
N SER A 11 17.28 16.99 31.03
CA SER A 11 16.44 16.07 31.82
C SER A 11 17.08 14.68 31.85
N GLU A 12 16.85 13.90 32.93
CA GLU A 12 17.39 12.55 33.06
C GLU A 12 16.86 11.63 31.92
N LYS A 13 15.59 11.78 31.54
CA LYS A 13 14.99 11.12 30.40
C LYS A 13 15.70 11.44 29.08
N LEU A 14 16.04 12.71 28.85
CA LEU A 14 16.74 13.12 27.61
C LEU A 14 18.12 12.46 27.51
N ARG A 15 18.85 12.39 28.63
CA ARG A 15 20.16 11.70 28.68
C ARG A 15 20.03 10.21 28.34
N GLU A 16 19.02 9.56 28.91
CA GLU A 16 18.73 8.14 28.61
C GLU A 16 18.47 7.94 27.12
N TRP A 17 17.63 8.77 26.50
CA TRP A 17 17.34 8.66 25.08
C TRP A 17 18.54 8.99 24.17
N GLN A 18 19.36 9.95 24.55
CA GLN A 18 20.61 10.26 23.86
C GLN A 18 21.63 9.09 23.98
N GLU A 19 21.70 8.44 25.12
CA GLU A 19 22.52 7.25 25.31
C GLU A 19 22.03 6.08 24.45
N ARG A 20 20.72 5.80 24.41
CA ARG A 20 20.09 4.81 23.52
C ARG A 20 20.39 5.11 22.05
N LEU A 21 20.27 6.38 21.65
CA LEU A 21 20.61 6.82 20.29
C LEU A 21 22.09 6.55 19.97
N SER A 22 23.00 6.94 20.86
CA SER A 22 24.44 6.73 20.68
C SER A 22 24.81 5.25 20.54
N GLN A 23 24.19 4.37 21.35
CA GLN A 23 24.38 2.92 21.26
C GLN A 23 23.86 2.36 19.93
N SER A 24 22.68 2.79 19.51
CA SER A 24 22.10 2.41 18.21
C SER A 24 22.97 2.86 17.06
N ASP A 25 23.39 4.11 17.04
CA ASP A 25 24.20 4.70 15.96
C ASP A 25 25.57 4.05 15.84
N SER A 26 26.20 3.73 16.96
CA SER A 26 27.49 3.04 16.94
C SER A 26 27.44 1.68 16.23
N ARG A 27 26.32 0.99 16.33
CA ARG A 27 26.09 -0.32 15.67
C ARG A 27 25.54 -0.19 14.25
N TRP A 28 24.64 0.80 14.05
CA TRP A 28 23.97 0.99 12.76
C TRP A 28 24.83 1.75 11.74
N SER A 29 25.85 2.51 12.17
CA SER A 29 26.74 3.28 11.31
C SER A 29 27.40 2.44 10.19
N ALA A 30 27.80 1.20 10.49
CA ALA A 30 28.36 0.30 9.50
C ALA A 30 27.34 -0.10 8.40
N GLU A 31 26.07 -0.24 8.75
CA GLU A 31 25.00 -0.46 7.76
C GLU A 31 24.72 0.79 6.94
N VAL A 32 24.74 1.98 7.56
CA VAL A 32 24.56 3.26 6.86
C VAL A 32 25.70 3.46 5.84
N GLU A 33 26.96 3.10 6.17
CA GLU A 33 28.07 3.16 5.23
C GLU A 33 27.83 2.25 4.00
N LYS A 34 27.37 1.01 4.23
CA LYS A 34 26.97 0.11 3.14
C LYS A 34 25.83 0.69 2.29
N MET A 35 24.84 1.33 2.93
CA MET A 35 23.74 1.97 2.24
C MET A 35 24.22 3.11 1.32
N ASN A 36 25.17 3.92 1.78
CA ASN A 36 25.80 4.96 0.97
C ASN A 36 26.52 4.36 -0.25
N GLU A 37 27.23 3.24 -0.06
CA GLU A 37 27.90 2.54 -1.15
C GLU A 37 26.89 1.98 -2.16
N ARG A 38 25.79 1.36 -1.70
CA ARG A 38 24.71 0.83 -2.54
C ARG A 38 24.08 1.92 -3.41
N GLU A 39 23.75 3.06 -2.83
CA GLU A 39 23.22 4.20 -3.58
C GLU A 39 24.23 4.74 -4.60
N SER A 40 25.49 4.79 -4.23
CA SER A 40 26.53 5.24 -5.13
C SER A 40 26.69 4.32 -6.35
N ILE A 41 26.56 3.02 -6.16
CA ILE A 41 26.57 2.03 -7.25
C ILE A 41 25.31 2.18 -8.13
N TYR A 42 24.12 2.29 -7.51
CA TYR A 42 22.86 2.48 -8.22
C TYR A 42 22.87 3.78 -9.05
N ASN A 43 23.39 4.87 -8.50
CA ASN A 43 23.51 6.15 -9.20
C ASN A 43 24.65 6.19 -10.25
N GLY A 44 25.39 5.10 -10.40
CA GLY A 44 26.46 5.00 -11.39
C GLY A 44 27.68 5.83 -11.07
N LEU A 45 28.02 6.03 -9.78
CA LEU A 45 29.22 6.71 -9.38
C LEU A 45 30.47 5.97 -9.89
N ARG A 46 31.40 6.73 -10.48
CA ARG A 46 32.58 6.22 -11.21
C ARG A 46 33.73 5.78 -10.31
N THR A 47 33.49 5.41 -9.07
CA THR A 47 34.54 4.98 -8.14
C THR A 47 34.77 3.49 -8.29
N MET A 48 36.00 3.09 -8.60
CA MET A 48 36.38 1.66 -8.69
C MET A 48 36.70 1.08 -7.33
N THR A 49 36.23 -0.15 -7.06
CA THR A 49 36.69 -0.92 -5.93
C THR A 49 38.11 -1.46 -6.21
N PRO A 50 39.11 -1.18 -5.37
CA PRO A 50 40.46 -1.72 -5.55
C PRO A 50 40.46 -3.24 -5.42
N LEU A 51 40.95 -3.97 -6.42
CA LEU A 51 41.12 -5.42 -6.38
C LEU A 51 42.58 -5.83 -6.32
N VAL A 52 43.45 -5.01 -6.90
CA VAL A 52 44.90 -5.31 -7.00
C VAL A 52 45.73 -4.09 -6.61
N PRO A 53 46.97 -4.28 -6.17
CA PRO A 53 47.90 -3.16 -5.96
C PRO A 53 48.03 -2.31 -7.21
N GLY A 54 47.93 -1.00 -7.06
CA GLY A 54 47.94 -0.03 -8.17
C GLY A 54 46.58 0.42 -8.68
N ASP A 55 45.47 -0.13 -8.17
CA ASP A 55 44.11 0.36 -8.47
C ASP A 55 43.75 1.63 -7.72
N THR A 56 44.57 2.01 -6.75
CA THR A 56 44.43 3.29 -6.03
C THR A 56 45.48 4.28 -6.53
N HIS A 57 45.23 5.56 -6.33
CA HIS A 57 46.24 6.58 -6.48
C HIS A 57 47.29 6.47 -5.38
N ARG A 58 48.45 7.20 -5.56
CA ARG A 58 49.55 7.16 -4.59
C ARG A 58 49.17 7.71 -3.22
N ASP A 59 48.16 8.56 -3.16
CA ASP A 59 47.54 9.11 -1.95
C ASP A 59 46.49 8.21 -1.29
N GLY A 60 46.28 7.01 -1.81
CA GLY A 60 45.29 6.05 -1.31
C GLY A 60 43.86 6.26 -1.85
N THR A 61 43.60 7.31 -2.64
CA THR A 61 42.29 7.57 -3.21
C THR A 61 41.92 6.54 -4.29
N LYS A 62 40.64 6.17 -4.35
CA LYS A 62 40.14 5.22 -5.36
C LYS A 62 40.20 5.84 -6.77
N LYS A 63 40.69 5.11 -7.75
CA LYS A 63 40.66 5.52 -9.15
C LYS A 63 39.22 5.55 -9.65
N LYS A 64 38.91 6.53 -10.51
CA LYS A 64 37.62 6.65 -11.20
C LYS A 64 37.69 5.97 -12.58
N THR A 65 36.60 5.33 -13.00
CA THR A 65 36.45 4.84 -14.35
C THR A 65 36.02 5.98 -15.30
N SER A 66 36.42 5.91 -16.56
CA SER A 66 35.96 6.85 -17.57
C SER A 66 34.53 6.57 -18.05
N HIS A 67 34.09 5.34 -17.92
CA HIS A 67 32.80 4.86 -18.36
C HIS A 67 32.16 3.94 -17.34
N VAL A 68 30.84 4.03 -17.19
CA VAL A 68 30.03 3.15 -16.34
C VAL A 68 28.83 2.66 -17.13
N ARG A 69 28.76 1.35 -17.36
CA ARG A 69 27.53 0.70 -17.79
C ARG A 69 26.75 0.30 -16.55
N ASN A 70 25.69 1.06 -16.24
CA ASN A 70 24.94 0.86 -15.00
C ASN A 70 23.97 -0.33 -15.13
N ILE A 71 24.49 -1.54 -14.95
CA ILE A 71 23.73 -2.80 -14.96
C ILE A 71 22.80 -2.85 -13.74
N THR A 72 23.25 -2.31 -12.62
CA THR A 72 22.49 -2.26 -11.36
C THR A 72 21.21 -1.48 -11.52
N PHE A 73 21.28 -0.28 -12.10
CA PHE A 73 20.11 0.56 -12.38
C PHE A 73 19.11 -0.17 -13.30
N GLU A 74 19.59 -0.72 -14.43
CA GLU A 74 18.74 -1.43 -15.38
C GLU A 74 17.99 -2.60 -14.73
N ASN A 75 18.69 -3.37 -13.90
CA ASN A 75 18.10 -4.53 -13.22
C ASN A 75 17.07 -4.13 -12.14
N ILE A 76 17.32 -3.07 -11.38
CA ILE A 76 16.38 -2.59 -10.38
C ILE A 76 15.14 -2.00 -11.04
N GLU A 77 15.31 -1.09 -12.03
CA GLU A 77 14.17 -0.47 -12.73
C GLU A 77 13.28 -1.50 -13.46
N SER A 78 13.85 -2.63 -13.89
CA SER A 78 13.05 -3.69 -14.50
C SER A 78 12.17 -4.46 -13.51
N GLN A 79 12.40 -4.35 -12.21
CA GLN A 79 11.61 -4.99 -11.15
C GLN A 79 10.53 -4.07 -10.57
N VAL A 80 10.67 -2.75 -10.75
CA VAL A 80 9.74 -1.77 -10.19
C VAL A 80 8.31 -2.05 -10.64
N SER A 81 7.42 -2.26 -9.69
CA SER A 81 6.01 -2.53 -9.92
C SER A 81 5.16 -1.36 -9.46
N SER A 82 4.33 -0.83 -10.33
CA SER A 82 3.35 0.21 -9.97
C SER A 82 2.13 -0.34 -9.22
N ALA A 83 2.02 -1.67 -9.09
CA ALA A 83 0.87 -2.28 -8.42
C ALA A 83 0.94 -2.09 -6.90
N ILE A 84 -0.05 -1.41 -6.34
CA ILE A 84 -0.26 -1.25 -4.92
C ILE A 84 -1.08 -2.46 -4.43
N PRO A 85 -0.59 -3.23 -3.42
CA PRO A 85 -1.39 -4.29 -2.83
C PRO A 85 -2.70 -3.76 -2.27
N GLN A 86 -3.81 -4.41 -2.61
CA GLN A 86 -5.12 -4.00 -2.13
C GLN A 86 -5.44 -4.71 -0.81
N PRO A 87 -6.07 -4.04 0.17
CA PRO A 87 -6.46 -4.65 1.42
C PRO A 87 -7.53 -5.72 1.17
N LYS A 88 -7.41 -6.81 1.90
CA LYS A 88 -8.43 -7.85 2.05
C LYS A 88 -8.56 -8.20 3.51
N VAL A 89 -9.78 -8.07 4.02
CA VAL A 89 -10.07 -8.26 5.44
C VAL A 89 -10.98 -9.47 5.61
N THR A 90 -10.58 -10.39 6.48
CA THR A 90 -11.33 -11.61 6.76
C THR A 90 -11.76 -11.61 8.24
N PRO A 91 -13.07 -11.71 8.55
CA PRO A 91 -13.52 -11.75 9.92
C PRO A 91 -13.19 -13.11 10.55
N ARG A 92 -12.90 -13.14 11.84
CA ARG A 92 -12.76 -14.40 12.60
C ARG A 92 -14.11 -15.03 12.97
N ARG A 93 -15.19 -14.24 12.97
CA ARG A 93 -16.54 -14.66 13.31
C ARG A 93 -17.50 -14.28 12.19
N LYS A 94 -18.43 -15.15 11.85
CA LYS A 94 -19.39 -14.93 10.75
C LYS A 94 -20.24 -13.66 10.94
N LYS A 95 -20.57 -13.30 12.18
CA LYS A 95 -21.37 -12.09 12.47
C LYS A 95 -20.67 -10.79 12.05
N ASP A 96 -19.33 -10.80 11.94
CA ASP A 96 -18.50 -9.62 11.66
C ASP A 96 -18.19 -9.46 10.16
N GLU A 97 -18.85 -10.24 9.28
CA GLU A 97 -18.60 -10.22 7.83
C GLU A 97 -18.90 -8.83 7.22
N HIS A 98 -19.97 -8.18 7.67
CA HIS A 98 -20.27 -6.81 7.22
C HIS A 98 -19.20 -5.82 7.65
N LEU A 99 -18.76 -5.88 8.92
CA LEU A 99 -17.71 -4.99 9.43
C LEU A 99 -16.37 -5.18 8.68
N ALA A 100 -16.02 -6.43 8.34
CA ALA A 100 -14.84 -6.71 7.56
C ALA A 100 -14.89 -6.07 6.16
N ASN A 101 -16.06 -6.10 5.51
CA ASN A 101 -16.26 -5.44 4.22
C ASN A 101 -16.16 -3.92 4.34
N VAL A 102 -16.74 -3.32 5.39
CA VAL A 102 -16.63 -1.87 5.66
C VAL A 102 -15.16 -1.47 5.85
N ILE A 103 -14.38 -2.23 6.65
CA ILE A 103 -12.95 -1.98 6.84
C ILE A 103 -12.20 -2.06 5.50
N GLU A 104 -12.47 -3.08 4.70
CA GLU A 104 -11.80 -3.29 3.40
C GLU A 104 -12.05 -2.12 2.46
N HIS A 105 -13.30 -1.68 2.32
CA HIS A 105 -13.64 -0.54 1.47
C HIS A 105 -13.10 0.77 2.02
N PHE A 106 -13.13 0.95 3.33
CA PHE A 106 -12.57 2.13 3.99
C PHE A 106 -11.06 2.25 3.75
N LEU A 107 -10.31 1.17 3.97
CA LEU A 107 -8.87 1.16 3.72
C LEU A 107 -8.52 1.41 2.24
N ARG A 108 -9.33 0.92 1.29
CA ARG A 108 -9.16 1.25 -0.13
C ARG A 108 -9.33 2.75 -0.39
N ASN A 109 -10.36 3.37 0.19
CA ASN A 109 -10.56 4.82 0.07
C ASN A 109 -9.40 5.61 0.69
N GLU A 110 -8.83 5.11 1.79
CA GLU A 110 -7.66 5.72 2.42
C GLU A 110 -6.40 5.63 1.54
N LEU A 111 -6.20 4.51 0.84
CA LEU A 111 -5.11 4.40 -0.14
C LEU A 111 -5.27 5.39 -1.30
N ASP A 112 -6.50 5.61 -1.78
CA ASP A 112 -6.78 6.59 -2.84
C ASP A 112 -6.62 8.04 -2.35
N ARG A 113 -6.90 8.30 -1.06
CA ARG A 113 -6.73 9.63 -0.44
C ARG A 113 -5.26 9.98 -0.21
N LEU A 114 -4.47 9.02 0.25
CA LEU A 114 -3.04 9.18 0.48
C LEU A 114 -2.27 9.14 -0.85
N PRO A 115 -1.13 9.84 -0.98
CA PRO A 115 -0.29 9.78 -2.20
C PRO A 115 0.46 8.44 -2.30
N PHE A 116 -0.31 7.33 -2.24
CA PHE A 116 0.27 5.98 -2.11
C PHE A 116 1.01 5.55 -3.37
N GLU A 117 0.66 6.08 -4.55
CA GLU A 117 1.44 5.82 -5.77
C GLU A 117 2.89 6.32 -5.62
N ALA A 118 3.09 7.52 -5.08
CA ALA A 118 4.42 8.07 -4.87
C ALA A 118 5.18 7.33 -3.76
N ILE A 119 4.49 6.96 -2.68
CA ILE A 119 5.06 6.17 -1.58
C ILE A 119 5.49 4.79 -2.08
N ASN A 120 4.62 4.09 -2.83
CA ASN A 120 4.91 2.79 -3.40
C ASN A 120 6.05 2.86 -4.43
N ASP A 121 6.07 3.86 -5.32
CA ASP A 121 7.14 4.04 -6.30
C ASP A 121 8.51 4.23 -5.63
N LEU A 122 8.57 5.01 -4.57
CA LEU A 122 9.79 5.20 -3.79
C LEU A 122 10.19 3.93 -3.02
N ALA A 123 9.22 3.22 -2.44
CA ALA A 123 9.46 1.95 -1.74
C ALA A 123 10.00 0.87 -2.70
N GLU A 124 9.40 0.72 -3.89
CA GLU A 124 9.80 -0.25 -4.91
C GLU A 124 11.25 -0.09 -5.39
N ARG A 125 11.79 1.13 -5.33
CA ARG A 125 13.21 1.37 -5.60
C ARG A 125 14.07 1.20 -4.37
N THR A 126 13.63 1.70 -3.22
CA THR A 126 14.43 1.66 -1.98
C THR A 126 14.63 0.23 -1.47
N VAL A 127 13.59 -0.61 -1.53
CA VAL A 127 13.65 -2.00 -1.03
C VAL A 127 14.75 -2.83 -1.73
N PRO A 128 14.84 -2.92 -3.07
CA PRO A 128 15.92 -3.68 -3.70
C PRO A 128 17.31 -3.04 -3.53
N ILE A 129 17.38 -1.70 -3.37
CA ILE A 129 18.66 -1.01 -3.15
C ILE A 129 19.16 -1.27 -1.73
N GLN A 130 18.33 -1.06 -0.71
CA GLN A 130 18.74 -1.07 0.70
C GLN A 130 18.42 -2.37 1.43
N GLY A 131 17.62 -3.27 0.84
CA GLY A 131 17.15 -4.48 1.46
C GLY A 131 15.86 -4.33 2.25
N GLY A 132 15.35 -3.12 2.44
CA GLY A 132 14.10 -2.83 3.11
C GLY A 132 13.81 -1.35 3.26
N VAL A 133 12.62 -1.03 3.78
CA VAL A 133 12.14 0.33 4.02
C VAL A 133 11.11 0.31 5.15
N GLY A 134 10.93 1.40 5.88
CA GLY A 134 9.92 1.54 6.92
C GLY A 134 8.74 2.39 6.48
N PHE A 135 7.54 2.05 6.94
CA PHE A 135 6.37 2.90 6.90
C PHE A 135 6.06 3.37 8.32
N LEU A 136 6.00 4.67 8.53
CA LEU A 136 5.56 5.27 9.79
C LEU A 136 4.10 5.67 9.65
N VAL A 137 3.26 5.16 10.52
CA VAL A 137 1.84 5.49 10.61
C VAL A 137 1.65 6.47 11.77
N GLU A 138 1.12 7.64 11.49
CA GLU A 138 0.86 8.67 12.50
C GLU A 138 -0.56 9.21 12.36
N TRP A 139 -1.15 9.63 13.48
CA TRP A 139 -2.38 10.40 13.48
C TRP A 139 -2.07 11.89 13.42
N ASP A 140 -2.60 12.59 12.42
CA ASP A 140 -2.40 14.02 12.19
C ASP A 140 -3.65 14.82 12.59
N ASN A 141 -3.65 15.39 13.78
CA ASN A 141 -4.74 16.22 14.30
C ASN A 141 -4.88 17.58 13.60
N THR A 142 -3.92 17.98 12.78
CA THR A 142 -3.95 19.29 12.11
C THR A 142 -4.90 19.26 10.90
N LYS A 143 -5.15 18.09 10.35
CA LYS A 143 -6.06 17.91 9.23
C LYS A 143 -7.50 17.92 9.71
N ARG A 144 -8.29 18.84 9.17
CA ARG A 144 -9.69 19.02 9.54
C ARG A 144 -10.54 19.24 8.31
N THR A 145 -11.69 18.57 8.26
CA THR A 145 -12.76 18.85 7.32
C THR A 145 -13.91 19.57 8.05
N SER A 146 -15.03 19.82 7.38
CA SER A 146 -16.22 20.40 8.00
C SER A 146 -16.86 19.49 9.05
N THR A 147 -16.66 18.17 8.94
CA THR A 147 -17.33 17.14 9.75
C THR A 147 -16.38 16.29 10.54
N THR A 148 -15.09 16.25 10.22
CA THR A 148 -14.13 15.31 10.81
C THR A 148 -12.84 16.00 11.24
N VAL A 149 -12.23 15.49 12.31
CA VAL A 149 -10.96 15.97 12.88
C VAL A 149 -9.94 14.85 12.85
N GLY A 150 -8.75 15.16 12.35
CA GLY A 150 -7.60 14.24 12.29
C GLY A 150 -7.73 13.21 11.15
N GLU A 151 -6.61 12.74 10.68
CA GLU A 151 -6.48 11.72 9.63
C GLU A 151 -5.22 10.89 9.87
N VAL A 152 -5.27 9.63 9.44
CA VAL A 152 -4.06 8.80 9.38
C VAL A 152 -3.16 9.29 8.25
N ASN A 153 -1.88 9.46 8.57
CA ASN A 153 -0.82 9.76 7.62
C ASN A 153 0.18 8.60 7.58
N VAL A 154 0.63 8.24 6.39
CA VAL A 154 1.68 7.22 6.20
C VAL A 154 2.88 7.87 5.55
N THR A 155 4.03 7.78 6.20
CA THR A 155 5.29 8.35 5.72
C THR A 155 6.30 7.24 5.50
N LEU A 156 6.96 7.26 4.34
CA LEU A 156 8.05 6.34 4.06
C LEU A 156 9.31 6.80 4.79
N ILE A 157 9.96 5.88 5.53
CA ILE A 157 11.19 6.14 6.27
C ILE A 157 12.31 5.33 5.61
N HIS A 158 13.34 6.06 5.16
CA HIS A 158 14.54 5.43 4.62
C HIS A 158 15.33 4.72 5.73
N PRO A 159 15.94 3.53 5.50
CA PRO A 159 16.69 2.82 6.53
C PRO A 159 17.86 3.58 7.19
N LYS A 160 18.40 4.61 6.53
CA LYS A 160 19.38 5.52 7.14
C LYS A 160 18.81 6.34 8.30
N GLN A 161 17.48 6.50 8.33
CA GLN A 161 16.76 7.22 9.38
C GLN A 161 16.45 6.33 10.59
N PHE A 162 16.82 5.06 10.55
CA PHE A 162 16.62 4.13 11.65
C PHE A 162 17.73 4.25 12.68
N ALA A 163 17.36 4.13 13.94
CA ALA A 163 18.26 3.84 15.04
C ALA A 163 17.61 2.75 15.91
N PRO A 164 17.70 1.48 15.46
CA PRO A 164 17.08 0.34 16.13
C PRO A 164 17.83 -0.05 17.39
N GLN A 165 17.16 -0.72 18.32
CA GLN A 165 17.81 -1.34 19.46
C GLN A 165 18.91 -2.30 18.99
N PRO A 166 20.14 -2.21 19.53
CA PRO A 166 21.22 -3.14 19.19
C PRO A 166 20.86 -4.59 19.54
N ASP A 167 21.38 -5.51 18.72
CA ASP A 167 21.33 -6.97 18.94
C ASP A 167 19.92 -7.62 18.86
N VAL A 168 18.87 -6.85 18.52
CA VAL A 168 17.52 -7.35 18.22
C VAL A 168 17.26 -7.18 16.74
N TYR A 169 17.21 -8.29 15.99
CA TYR A 169 17.13 -8.23 14.51
C TYR A 169 15.93 -9.00 13.93
N THR A 170 15.12 -9.62 14.77
CA THR A 170 14.00 -10.47 14.32
C THR A 170 12.82 -9.63 13.84
N SER A 171 12.33 -8.76 14.69
CA SER A 171 11.19 -7.88 14.41
C SER A 171 11.33 -6.58 15.19
N ILE A 172 10.71 -5.52 14.71
CA ILE A 172 10.58 -4.25 15.48
C ILE A 172 9.71 -4.49 16.73
N ALA A 173 8.72 -5.35 16.65
CA ALA A 173 7.85 -5.69 17.77
C ALA A 173 8.58 -6.36 18.95
N ASP A 174 9.73 -6.99 18.71
CA ASP A 174 10.55 -7.63 19.74
C ASP A 174 11.53 -6.65 20.41
N MET A 175 11.59 -5.40 19.96
CA MET A 175 12.48 -4.37 20.48
C MET A 175 11.87 -3.65 21.68
N ASP A 176 12.68 -3.35 22.69
CA ASP A 176 12.24 -2.51 23.81
C ASP A 176 12.11 -1.05 23.38
N TYR A 177 12.92 -0.62 22.40
CA TYR A 177 12.82 0.73 21.84
C TYR A 177 13.23 0.80 20.36
N PHE A 178 12.70 1.78 19.65
CA PHE A 178 13.07 2.12 18.29
C PHE A 178 13.09 3.64 18.11
N ILE A 179 14.14 4.19 17.48
CA ILE A 179 14.24 5.63 17.24
C ILE A 179 14.21 5.90 15.74
N VAL A 180 13.42 6.91 15.35
CA VAL A 180 13.34 7.41 13.98
C VAL A 180 13.96 8.80 13.92
N LYS A 181 14.81 9.02 12.93
CA LYS A 181 15.47 10.31 12.63
C LYS A 181 14.70 10.99 11.49
N VAL A 182 14.07 12.11 11.76
CA VAL A 182 13.27 12.83 10.75
C VAL A 182 13.97 14.14 10.42
N PRO A 183 14.58 14.28 9.22
CA PRO A 183 15.14 15.56 8.79
C PRO A 183 14.02 16.59 8.63
N THR A 184 14.19 17.75 9.22
CA THR A 184 13.18 18.80 9.22
C THR A 184 13.83 20.18 9.32
N THR A 185 13.04 21.24 9.28
CA THR A 185 13.53 22.60 9.43
C THR A 185 13.13 23.18 10.79
N LYS A 186 13.94 24.11 11.30
CA LYS A 186 13.68 24.83 12.54
C LYS A 186 12.26 25.40 12.56
N GLY A 187 11.84 26.08 11.50
CA GLY A 187 10.51 26.68 11.41
C GLY A 187 9.37 25.67 11.41
N CYS A 188 9.61 24.43 10.96
CA CYS A 188 8.62 23.34 11.03
C CYS A 188 8.43 22.86 12.46
N ILE A 189 9.52 22.69 13.21
CA ILE A 189 9.50 22.29 14.62
C ILE A 189 8.81 23.35 15.47
N GLU A 190 9.21 24.61 15.29
CA GLU A 190 8.61 25.73 16.05
C GLU A 190 7.10 25.84 15.84
N ARG A 191 6.63 25.61 14.60
CA ARG A 191 5.18 25.62 14.28
C ARG A 191 4.44 24.44 14.89
N ARG A 192 5.05 23.23 14.84
CA ARG A 192 4.40 21.98 15.31
C ARG A 192 4.36 21.91 16.83
N TYR A 193 5.44 22.28 17.50
CA TYR A 193 5.58 22.11 18.95
C TYR A 193 5.44 23.42 19.74
N GLY A 194 5.43 24.58 19.07
CA GLY A 194 5.30 25.88 19.71
C GLY A 194 6.53 26.30 20.56
N VAL A 195 7.66 25.65 20.35
CA VAL A 195 8.93 25.87 21.06
C VAL A 195 9.85 26.69 20.18
N VAL A 196 10.45 27.77 20.74
CA VAL A 196 11.49 28.56 20.04
C VAL A 196 12.84 27.90 20.30
N LEU A 197 13.53 27.49 19.27
CA LEU A 197 14.84 26.85 19.35
C LEU A 197 15.93 27.91 19.28
N GLU A 198 16.79 27.95 20.31
CA GLU A 198 17.95 28.87 20.37
C GLU A 198 19.20 28.30 19.69
N THR A 199 19.18 27.02 19.27
CA THR A 199 20.33 26.31 18.69
C THR A 199 20.52 26.64 17.24
N GLU A 200 21.76 26.96 16.87
CA GLU A 200 22.25 26.93 15.47
C GLU A 200 22.22 25.45 15.01
N GLY A 201 21.75 25.22 13.78
CA GLY A 201 21.61 23.88 13.25
C GLY A 201 22.96 23.17 13.15
N GLU A 202 23.12 22.06 13.87
CA GLU A 202 24.18 21.10 13.58
C GLU A 202 23.75 20.26 12.38
N SER A 203 24.54 20.35 11.30
CA SER A 203 24.29 19.59 10.08
C SER A 203 24.72 18.15 10.25
N GLU A 204 23.78 17.24 10.45
CA GLU A 204 24.05 15.85 10.12
C GLU A 204 24.24 15.66 8.61
N PRO A 205 25.09 14.71 8.20
CA PRO A 205 25.34 14.45 6.78
C PRO A 205 24.03 14.17 6.04
N ASP A 206 23.82 14.90 4.98
CA ASP A 206 22.66 14.82 4.11
C ASP A 206 22.38 13.37 3.71
N ILE A 207 21.18 12.88 3.99
CA ILE A 207 20.69 11.55 3.56
C ILE A 207 20.82 11.38 2.03
N ARG A 208 20.89 12.47 1.29
CA ARG A 208 20.97 12.50 -0.18
C ARG A 208 22.40 12.39 -0.74
N GLY A 209 23.45 12.34 0.10
CA GLY A 209 24.83 12.25 -0.38
C GLY A 209 25.29 13.48 -1.19
N GLY A 210 24.61 14.60 -1.02
CA GLY A 210 24.99 15.88 -1.62
C GLY A 210 26.19 16.50 -0.89
N ASP A 211 26.92 17.34 -1.60
CA ASP A 211 28.00 18.15 -1.06
C ASP A 211 27.42 19.04 0.03
N GLY A 212 27.79 18.76 1.29
CA GLY A 212 27.16 19.32 2.48
C GLY A 212 27.16 20.85 2.55
N SER A 213 26.23 21.47 1.83
CA SER A 213 25.86 22.86 2.09
C SER A 213 24.93 22.87 3.31
N THR A 214 25.51 23.11 4.46
CA THR A 214 24.82 23.33 5.72
C THR A 214 23.96 24.58 5.61
N SER A 215 22.64 24.43 5.46
CA SER A 215 21.78 25.55 5.78
C SER A 215 21.56 25.52 7.29
N GLU A 216 21.82 26.65 7.97
CA GLU A 216 21.62 26.85 9.42
C GLU A 216 20.18 26.53 9.91
N GLU A 217 19.28 26.19 8.98
CA GLU A 217 17.86 25.91 9.24
C GLU A 217 17.51 24.41 9.30
N ASN A 218 18.40 23.51 8.87
CA ASN A 218 18.13 22.08 8.86
C ASN A 218 18.47 21.43 10.20
N LEU A 219 17.50 20.72 10.77
CA LEU A 219 17.62 20.03 12.03
C LEU A 219 17.12 18.59 11.88
N THR A 220 17.61 17.70 12.72
CA THR A 220 17.08 16.33 12.83
C THR A 220 16.18 16.23 14.04
N LEU A 221 14.92 15.88 13.80
CA LEU A 221 13.95 15.53 14.83
C LEU A 221 14.10 14.06 15.17
N TYR A 222 14.32 13.75 16.44
CA TYR A 222 14.39 12.40 16.94
C TYR A 222 13.06 12.01 17.56
N MET A 223 12.50 10.89 17.13
CA MET A 223 11.26 10.32 17.64
C MET A 223 11.56 8.92 18.19
N GLY A 224 11.66 8.80 19.47
CA GLY A 224 11.86 7.55 20.17
C GLY A 224 10.54 6.92 20.59
N TYR A 225 10.37 5.65 20.31
CA TYR A 225 9.25 4.83 20.77
C TYR A 225 9.79 3.73 21.67
N ALA A 226 9.18 3.48 22.80
CA ALA A 226 9.58 2.42 23.72
C ALA A 226 8.36 1.72 24.32
N LEU A 227 8.48 0.41 24.51
CA LEU A 227 7.52 -0.36 25.30
C LEU A 227 7.62 0.06 26.77
N ASN A 228 6.47 0.30 27.38
CA ASN A 228 6.38 0.56 28.83
C ASN A 228 6.02 -0.71 29.61
N ASP A 229 6.10 -0.65 30.93
CA ASP A 229 5.81 -1.78 31.83
C ASP A 229 4.36 -2.28 31.76
N HIS A 230 3.45 -1.51 31.16
CA HIS A 230 2.03 -1.82 31.02
C HIS A 230 1.67 -2.36 29.63
N GLY A 231 2.65 -2.52 28.73
CA GLY A 231 2.45 -2.99 27.36
C GLY A 231 1.98 -1.92 26.38
N GLY A 232 1.92 -0.64 26.80
CA GLY A 232 1.69 0.50 25.91
C GLY A 232 3.00 0.98 25.25
N ILE A 233 2.89 1.95 24.34
CA ILE A 233 4.03 2.54 23.64
C ILE A 233 4.20 3.98 24.09
N ASP A 234 5.35 4.28 24.68
CA ASP A 234 5.75 5.65 25.01
C ASP A 234 6.41 6.31 23.81
N ARG A 235 6.13 7.59 23.58
CA ARG A 235 6.81 8.42 22.59
C ARG A 235 7.58 9.54 23.26
N TYR A 236 8.84 9.67 22.90
CA TYR A 236 9.71 10.75 23.31
C TYR A 236 10.28 11.47 22.10
N THR A 237 10.09 12.78 22.03
CA THR A 237 10.50 13.58 20.89
C THR A 237 11.45 14.69 21.33
N TRP A 238 12.61 14.81 20.66
CA TRP A 238 13.62 15.82 21.02
C TRP A 238 14.39 16.29 19.77
N VAL A 239 15.07 17.42 19.91
CA VAL A 239 16.00 17.99 18.94
C VAL A 239 17.22 18.48 19.70
N ASN A 240 18.40 17.99 19.34
CA ASN A 240 19.64 18.26 20.07
C ASN A 240 19.47 18.07 21.60
N ASP A 241 19.65 19.10 22.39
CA ASP A 241 19.47 19.06 23.85
C ASP A 241 18.10 19.58 24.32
N THR A 242 17.16 19.79 23.40
CA THR A 242 15.83 20.31 23.71
C THR A 242 14.77 19.20 23.62
N GLU A 243 14.14 18.93 24.76
CA GLU A 243 12.94 18.08 24.83
C GLU A 243 11.75 18.83 24.23
N LEU A 244 11.04 18.22 23.30
CA LEU A 244 9.85 18.78 22.66
C LEU A 244 8.57 18.19 23.26
N GLU A 245 8.52 16.87 23.37
CA GLU A 245 7.33 16.16 23.82
C GLU A 245 7.69 14.82 24.47
N SER A 246 7.06 14.53 25.61
CA SER A 246 7.15 13.23 26.28
C SER A 246 5.73 12.74 26.53
N LEU A 247 5.33 11.67 25.84
CA LEU A 247 4.01 11.08 25.93
C LEU A 247 4.15 9.65 26.46
N GLU A 248 3.51 9.39 27.58
CA GLU A 248 3.30 8.03 28.09
C GLU A 248 2.11 7.43 27.36
N ASP A 249 2.17 6.14 27.01
CA ASP A 249 1.14 5.47 26.21
C ASP A 249 0.74 6.31 24.97
N TYR A 250 1.69 6.61 24.09
CA TYR A 250 1.50 7.47 22.91
C TYR A 250 0.22 7.17 22.12
N GLN A 251 -0.17 5.90 22.05
CA GLN A 251 -1.36 5.45 21.35
C GLN A 251 -2.63 5.53 22.21
N SER A 252 -2.50 5.86 23.51
CA SER A 252 -3.62 6.06 24.41
C SER A 252 -4.16 7.49 24.32
N ARG A 253 -5.44 7.64 24.55
CA ARG A 253 -6.05 8.97 24.62
C ARG A 253 -5.69 9.68 25.90
N ARG A 254 -5.41 10.97 25.77
CA ARG A 254 -5.19 11.87 26.91
C ARG A 254 -6.34 12.85 27.01
N GLN A 255 -6.80 13.04 28.23
CA GLN A 255 -7.83 14.03 28.51
C GLN A 255 -7.31 15.05 29.56
N PRO A 256 -7.56 16.35 29.35
CA PRO A 256 -7.23 17.34 30.36
C PRO A 256 -8.13 17.18 31.58
N VAL A 257 -7.53 16.94 32.73
CA VAL A 257 -8.18 16.71 34.02
C VAL A 257 -7.82 17.85 34.97
N CYS A 258 -8.79 18.33 35.73
CA CYS A 258 -8.53 19.39 36.71
C CYS A 258 -7.61 18.88 37.82
N GLU A 259 -6.46 19.55 38.05
CA GLU A 259 -5.52 19.19 39.13
C GLU A 259 -6.19 19.13 40.53
N ARG A 260 -7.20 19.96 40.72
CA ARG A 260 -7.83 20.13 42.05
C ARG A 260 -8.91 19.10 42.35
N CYS A 261 -9.75 18.73 41.37
CA CYS A 261 -10.91 17.87 41.61
C CYS A 261 -10.92 16.58 40.77
N GLY A 262 -9.93 16.39 39.91
CA GLY A 262 -9.81 15.18 39.09
C GLY A 262 -10.86 15.02 37.96
N LYS A 263 -11.71 16.02 37.72
CA LYS A 263 -12.74 15.95 36.68
C LYS A 263 -12.21 16.36 35.33
N VAL A 264 -12.66 15.67 34.30
CA VAL A 264 -12.30 15.93 32.90
C VAL A 264 -12.79 17.30 32.46
N LYS A 265 -11.98 18.03 31.69
CA LYS A 265 -12.31 19.35 31.13
C LYS A 265 -13.49 19.25 30.17
N PRO A 266 -14.58 20.00 30.37
CA PRO A 266 -15.67 20.01 29.42
C PRO A 266 -15.27 20.67 28.11
N LEU A 267 -15.93 20.29 27.01
CA LEU A 267 -15.78 20.99 25.73
C LEU A 267 -16.37 22.40 25.80
N ALA A 268 -15.75 23.34 25.09
CA ALA A 268 -16.30 24.69 24.97
C ALA A 268 -17.68 24.64 24.30
N GLY A 269 -18.69 25.25 24.93
CA GLY A 269 -20.09 25.16 24.47
C GLY A 269 -20.91 24.07 25.16
N GLN A 270 -20.29 23.18 25.92
CA GLN A 270 -21.00 22.13 26.68
C GLN A 270 -21.69 22.73 27.91
N GLU A 271 -22.93 22.33 28.18
CA GLU A 271 -23.67 22.72 29.37
C GLU A 271 -23.23 21.87 30.57
N VAL A 272 -22.74 22.56 31.64
CA VAL A 272 -22.28 21.92 32.86
C VAL A 272 -22.88 22.69 34.03
N ASN A 273 -23.56 22.02 34.93
CA ASN A 273 -24.23 22.64 36.10
C ASN A 273 -25.19 23.78 35.73
N GLY A 274 -25.91 23.69 34.61
CA GLY A 274 -26.87 24.70 34.15
C GLY A 274 -26.24 25.96 33.55
N SER A 275 -24.95 25.90 33.20
CA SER A 275 -24.22 27.00 32.52
C SER A 275 -23.41 26.46 31.37
N VAL A 276 -23.35 27.20 30.27
CA VAL A 276 -22.52 26.84 29.11
C VAL A 276 -21.06 27.11 29.46
N TYR A 277 -20.22 26.08 29.35
CA TYR A 277 -18.79 26.23 29.60
C TYR A 277 -18.10 26.97 28.43
N ALA A 278 -17.57 28.16 28.74
CA ALA A 278 -16.91 29.01 27.75
C ALA A 278 -15.39 28.76 27.65
N GLY A 279 -14.84 27.82 28.42
CA GLY A 279 -13.40 27.61 28.57
C GLY A 279 -12.83 28.31 29.80
N GLY A 280 -11.63 27.89 30.25
CA GLY A 280 -10.95 28.49 31.41
C GLY A 280 -11.03 27.64 32.69
N ALA A 281 -11.47 28.22 33.80
CA ALA A 281 -11.49 27.56 35.11
C ALA A 281 -12.47 26.37 35.14
N CYS A 282 -12.16 25.40 36.00
CA CYS A 282 -12.97 24.19 36.20
C CYS A 282 -14.39 24.55 36.70
N PRO A 283 -15.47 24.16 36.02
CA PRO A 283 -16.83 24.53 36.41
C PRO A 283 -17.31 23.83 37.67
N TRP A 284 -16.61 22.82 38.19
CA TRP A 284 -16.97 22.10 39.42
C TRP A 284 -16.28 22.63 40.66
N CYS A 285 -15.00 23.08 40.54
CA CYS A 285 -14.22 23.47 41.72
C CYS A 285 -13.51 24.83 41.56
N GLY A 286 -13.62 25.50 40.43
CA GLY A 286 -12.97 26.78 40.15
C GLY A 286 -11.45 26.70 39.99
N GLY A 287 -10.86 25.51 39.87
CA GLY A 287 -9.43 25.35 39.61
C GLY A 287 -9.07 25.84 38.21
N GLU A 288 -7.95 26.56 38.06
CA GLU A 288 -7.51 27.11 36.75
C GLU A 288 -6.52 26.22 36.01
N LYS A 289 -5.94 25.23 36.69
CA LYS A 289 -4.95 24.35 36.15
C LYS A 289 -5.56 23.02 35.72
N TRP A 290 -5.17 22.63 34.52
CA TRP A 290 -5.55 21.37 33.88
C TRP A 290 -4.28 20.56 33.63
N ASP A 291 -4.30 19.30 34.05
CA ASP A 291 -3.23 18.33 33.84
C ASP A 291 -3.71 17.30 32.80
N GLU A 292 -2.85 16.94 31.86
CA GLU A 292 -3.16 15.90 30.90
C GLU A 292 -2.84 14.53 31.47
N ARG A 293 -3.86 13.74 31.72
CA ARG A 293 -3.72 12.38 32.25
C ARG A 293 -4.19 11.35 31.23
N VAL A 294 -3.49 10.24 31.19
CA VAL A 294 -3.95 9.05 30.49
C VAL A 294 -5.20 8.55 31.20
N GLN A 295 -6.26 8.35 30.46
CA GLN A 295 -7.53 7.84 30.96
C GLN A 295 -7.74 6.42 30.43
N ASP A 296 -8.22 5.53 31.27
CA ASP A 296 -8.56 4.16 30.87
C ASP A 296 -9.92 4.07 30.16
N PHE A 297 -10.79 5.05 30.42
CA PHE A 297 -12.17 5.06 29.91
C PHE A 297 -12.54 6.42 29.32
N GLU A 298 -13.26 6.37 28.24
CA GLU A 298 -13.95 7.51 27.63
C GLU A 298 -15.33 7.68 28.29
N GLU A 299 -15.63 8.90 28.78
CA GLU A 299 -16.96 9.23 29.33
C GLU A 299 -17.81 9.84 28.20
N LEU A 300 -18.76 9.08 27.67
CA LEU A 300 -19.72 9.57 26.68
C LEU A 300 -20.82 10.36 27.39
N ARG A 301 -20.76 11.68 27.25
CA ARG A 301 -21.76 12.62 27.80
C ARG A 301 -22.79 13.07 26.78
N VAL A 302 -22.51 12.84 25.50
CA VAL A 302 -23.41 13.12 24.39
C VAL A 302 -23.93 11.79 23.86
N PRO A 303 -25.23 11.70 23.50
CA PRO A 303 -25.76 10.47 22.89
C PRO A 303 -24.97 10.11 21.63
N VAL A 304 -24.36 8.95 21.66
CA VAL A 304 -23.68 8.39 20.49
C VAL A 304 -24.45 7.16 20.03
N HIS A 305 -24.69 7.09 18.74
CA HIS A 305 -25.40 5.98 18.12
C HIS A 305 -24.44 5.20 17.21
N ARG A 306 -24.60 3.89 17.17
CA ARG A 306 -24.02 3.06 16.12
C ARG A 306 -24.72 3.32 14.79
N SER A 307 -24.15 2.88 13.69
CA SER A 307 -24.76 2.94 12.36
C SER A 307 -26.09 2.16 12.28
N ASP A 308 -26.27 1.14 13.12
CA ASP A 308 -27.52 0.37 13.27
C ASP A 308 -28.61 1.12 14.10
N GLY A 309 -28.30 2.32 14.61
CA GLY A 309 -29.18 3.11 15.45
C GLY A 309 -29.15 2.75 16.94
N THR A 310 -28.29 1.77 17.36
CA THR A 310 -28.15 1.38 18.76
C THR A 310 -27.53 2.52 19.58
N PHE A 311 -28.17 2.89 20.68
CA PHE A 311 -27.73 3.95 21.57
C PHE A 311 -26.56 3.47 22.46
N LEU A 312 -25.46 4.24 22.52
CA LEU A 312 -24.28 3.94 23.30
C LEU A 312 -24.05 4.91 24.46
N GLY A 313 -24.46 6.15 24.33
CA GLY A 313 -24.28 7.16 25.37
C GLY A 313 -25.38 7.15 26.44
N ALA A 314 -25.10 7.71 27.62
CA ALA A 314 -26.10 7.93 28.65
C ALA A 314 -27.17 8.91 28.17
N ALA A 315 -28.42 8.61 28.43
CA ALA A 315 -29.49 9.56 28.18
C ALA A 315 -29.32 10.73 29.16
N GLU A 316 -29.55 11.96 28.71
CA GLU A 316 -29.49 13.18 29.52
C GLU A 316 -30.35 13.07 30.80
N ALA A 317 -31.36 12.22 30.80
CA ALA A 317 -32.24 11.97 31.95
C ALA A 317 -31.62 11.17 33.09
N ALA A 318 -30.51 10.45 32.88
CA ALA A 318 -29.93 9.55 33.91
C ALA A 318 -28.75 10.16 34.68
N GLY A 319 -28.14 11.22 34.19
CA GLY A 319 -27.10 11.97 34.94
C GLY A 319 -25.71 11.32 35.03
N GLU A 320 -25.56 10.05 34.65
CA GLU A 320 -24.27 9.35 34.66
C GLU A 320 -23.79 9.10 33.21
N PRO A 321 -22.52 9.47 32.92
CA PRO A 321 -21.96 9.19 31.59
C PRO A 321 -21.72 7.70 31.38
N THR A 322 -21.92 7.24 30.17
CA THR A 322 -21.51 5.88 29.76
C THR A 322 -20.01 5.79 29.66
N LYS A 323 -19.38 4.82 30.34
CA LYS A 323 -17.95 4.58 30.30
C LYS A 323 -17.62 3.52 29.26
N ILE A 324 -16.76 3.87 28.31
CA ILE A 324 -16.24 2.98 27.28
C ILE A 324 -14.73 2.91 27.42
N PRO A 325 -14.10 1.72 27.40
CA PRO A 325 -12.65 1.63 27.47
C PRO A 325 -12.04 2.28 26.23
N PHE A 326 -10.94 3.01 26.39
CA PHE A 326 -10.17 3.49 25.25
C PHE A 326 -9.59 2.30 24.47
N TYR A 327 -9.63 2.39 23.15
CA TYR A 327 -8.89 1.46 22.33
C TYR A 327 -7.39 1.80 22.39
N ARG A 328 -6.57 0.79 22.69
CA ARG A 328 -5.11 0.90 22.75
C ARG A 328 -4.51 -0.01 21.69
N PRO A 329 -3.95 0.54 20.60
CA PRO A 329 -3.26 -0.26 19.61
C PRO A 329 -1.88 -0.68 20.15
N ASP A 330 -1.74 -1.87 20.67
CA ASP A 330 -0.52 -2.41 21.30
C ASP A 330 0.56 -2.76 20.27
N CYS A 331 0.90 -1.81 19.41
CA CYS A 331 1.88 -2.02 18.34
C CYS A 331 2.71 -0.76 18.07
N TYR A 332 3.95 -0.96 17.63
CA TYR A 332 4.75 0.16 17.12
C TYR A 332 4.09 0.77 15.87
N PRO A 333 4.13 2.10 15.71
CA PRO A 333 3.59 2.77 14.53
C PRO A 333 4.51 2.63 13.29
N ILE A 334 5.39 1.65 13.29
CA ILE A 334 6.42 1.45 12.27
C ILE A 334 6.30 0.05 11.71
N VAL A 335 6.06 -0.04 10.41
CA VAL A 335 5.99 -1.32 9.67
C VAL A 335 7.19 -1.44 8.77
N LEU A 336 7.85 -2.59 8.78
CA LEU A 336 9.06 -2.84 8.00
C LEU A 336 8.78 -3.72 6.78
N GLN A 337 8.94 -3.16 5.59
CA GLN A 337 8.97 -3.95 4.35
C GLN A 337 10.40 -4.41 4.06
N ARG A 338 10.62 -5.72 4.02
CA ARG A 338 11.90 -6.35 3.68
C ARG A 338 11.90 -6.85 2.24
N SER A 339 13.08 -6.89 1.60
CA SER A 339 13.24 -7.54 0.29
C SER A 339 13.15 -9.06 0.43
N VAL A 340 14.27 -9.69 0.83
CA VAL A 340 14.35 -11.12 1.15
C VAL A 340 14.89 -11.23 2.55
N SER A 341 14.17 -11.88 3.45
CA SER A 341 14.56 -11.99 4.86
C SER A 341 15.87 -12.78 5.01
N VAL A 342 16.78 -12.26 5.84
CA VAL A 342 18.04 -12.90 6.20
C VAL A 342 18.09 -13.05 7.70
N TYR A 343 18.42 -14.25 8.15
CA TYR A 343 18.55 -14.53 9.59
C TYR A 343 19.63 -13.64 10.22
N GLY A 344 19.30 -13.01 11.33
CA GLY A 344 20.22 -12.12 12.07
C GLY A 344 20.40 -10.73 11.46
N GLN A 345 19.54 -10.32 10.54
CA GLN A 345 19.53 -8.97 9.98
C GLN A 345 18.13 -8.36 10.06
N LEU A 346 18.05 -7.10 10.45
CA LEU A 346 16.79 -6.36 10.49
C LEU A 346 16.26 -6.12 9.07
N LEU A 347 17.14 -5.73 8.15
CA LEU A 347 16.82 -5.56 6.73
C LEU A 347 17.12 -6.87 5.97
N GLY A 348 16.49 -7.02 4.81
CA GLY A 348 16.76 -8.13 3.91
C GLY A 348 18.02 -7.93 3.06
N ASN A 349 18.28 -8.86 2.13
CA ASN A 349 19.35 -8.72 1.17
C ASN A 349 19.10 -7.59 0.17
N SER A 350 20.18 -6.85 -0.14
CA SER A 350 20.20 -5.86 -1.22
C SER A 350 20.54 -6.51 -2.56
N ASP A 351 19.79 -6.22 -3.59
CA ASP A 351 20.11 -6.66 -4.97
C ASP A 351 21.41 -6.02 -5.46
N VAL A 352 21.72 -4.81 -5.02
CA VAL A 352 22.97 -4.13 -5.34
C VAL A 352 24.17 -4.91 -4.83
N ASP A 353 24.10 -5.42 -3.60
CA ASP A 353 25.17 -6.23 -3.01
C ASP A 353 25.34 -7.56 -3.76
N MET A 354 24.24 -8.18 -4.21
CA MET A 354 24.28 -9.44 -4.94
C MET A 354 25.02 -9.34 -6.27
N ILE A 355 24.90 -8.19 -6.97
CA ILE A 355 25.52 -7.99 -8.29
C ILE A 355 26.68 -7.02 -8.30
N ARG A 356 27.17 -6.64 -7.11
CA ARG A 356 28.28 -5.69 -6.94
C ARG A 356 29.52 -6.11 -7.73
N ASP A 357 29.88 -7.37 -7.67
CA ASP A 357 31.09 -7.90 -8.34
C ASP A 357 30.94 -7.86 -9.87
N GLN A 358 29.75 -8.17 -10.39
CA GLN A 358 29.45 -8.11 -11.82
C GLN A 358 29.48 -6.67 -12.31
N GLN A 359 28.94 -5.72 -11.54
CA GLN A 359 28.98 -4.29 -11.86
C GLN A 359 30.43 -3.78 -11.92
N ASN A 360 31.22 -4.10 -10.89
CA ASN A 360 32.63 -3.70 -10.84
C ASN A 360 33.44 -4.31 -11.96
N THR A 361 33.22 -5.59 -12.26
CA THR A 361 33.90 -6.31 -13.36
C THR A 361 33.54 -5.70 -14.72
N SER A 362 32.27 -5.39 -14.96
CA SER A 362 31.83 -4.72 -16.17
C SER A 362 32.52 -3.38 -16.36
N ASN A 363 32.52 -2.51 -15.32
CA ASN A 363 33.19 -1.22 -15.37
C ASN A 363 34.68 -1.32 -15.71
N ARG A 364 35.38 -2.33 -15.15
CA ARG A 364 36.82 -2.54 -15.42
C ARG A 364 37.10 -3.03 -16.83
N ILE A 365 36.29 -3.94 -17.32
CA ILE A 365 36.44 -4.47 -18.70
C ILE A 365 36.16 -3.35 -19.70
N GLU A 366 35.12 -2.58 -19.52
CA GLU A 366 34.81 -1.45 -20.39
C GLU A 366 35.91 -0.39 -20.36
N GLN A 367 36.45 -0.06 -19.18
CA GLN A 367 37.60 0.83 -19.08
C GLN A 367 38.78 0.29 -19.88
N LYS A 368 39.08 -1.03 -19.75
CA LYS A 368 40.16 -1.67 -20.49
C LYS A 368 39.92 -1.66 -22.00
N ILE A 369 38.67 -1.86 -22.45
CA ILE A 369 38.29 -1.77 -23.86
C ILE A 369 38.51 -0.35 -24.36
N ILE A 370 38.04 0.66 -23.65
CA ILE A 370 38.21 2.08 -24.02
C ILE A 370 39.70 2.44 -24.08
N ASP A 371 40.49 2.05 -23.07
CA ASP A 371 41.94 2.31 -23.02
C ASP A 371 42.66 1.66 -24.22
N ARG A 372 42.24 0.45 -24.60
CA ARG A 372 42.79 -0.21 -25.80
C ARG A 372 42.36 0.48 -27.10
N LEU A 373 41.11 0.85 -27.22
CA LEU A 373 40.61 1.58 -28.41
C LEU A 373 41.29 2.93 -28.57
N MET A 374 41.50 3.67 -27.47
CA MET A 374 42.19 4.95 -27.48
C MET A 374 43.68 4.83 -27.78
N LYS A 375 44.29 3.65 -27.50
CA LYS A 375 45.69 3.35 -27.83
C LYS A 375 45.84 2.60 -29.15
N ALA A 376 44.70 2.09 -29.67
CA ALA A 376 44.69 1.42 -30.98
C ALA A 376 45.14 2.41 -32.06
N GLY A 377 45.76 1.87 -33.06
CA GLY A 377 46.24 2.61 -34.24
C GLY A 377 47.62 2.15 -34.67
N THR A 378 47.99 2.60 -35.79
CA THR A 378 49.29 2.27 -36.37
C THR A 378 50.35 3.20 -35.76
N ARG A 379 51.38 2.60 -35.19
CA ARG A 379 52.60 3.33 -34.74
C ARG A 379 53.74 3.07 -35.68
N ILE A 380 54.39 4.09 -36.05
CA ILE A 380 55.52 4.05 -36.99
C ILE A 380 56.76 4.41 -36.20
N THR A 381 57.75 3.55 -36.20
CA THR A 381 59.08 3.88 -35.72
C THR A 381 59.89 4.49 -36.85
N LEU A 382 60.47 5.62 -36.60
CA LEU A 382 61.29 6.35 -37.56
C LEU A 382 62.69 6.55 -37.00
N PRO A 383 63.75 6.43 -37.76
CA PRO A 383 65.04 6.84 -37.35
C PRO A 383 65.10 8.35 -37.10
N ASP A 384 65.87 8.77 -36.12
CA ASP A 384 65.99 10.18 -35.67
C ASP A 384 66.30 11.21 -36.76
N ARG A 385 66.76 10.77 -37.91
CA ARG A 385 67.12 11.60 -39.07
C ARG A 385 66.42 11.20 -40.37
N ALA A 386 65.24 10.54 -40.29
CA ALA A 386 64.50 10.19 -41.47
C ALA A 386 63.89 11.42 -42.12
N ASP A 387 64.12 11.57 -43.43
CA ASP A 387 63.50 12.62 -44.27
C ASP A 387 62.15 12.09 -44.76
N LEU A 388 61.12 12.28 -43.95
CA LEU A 388 59.74 11.92 -44.24
C LEU A 388 58.93 13.19 -44.48
N ARG A 389 58.28 13.27 -45.66
CA ARG A 389 57.39 14.38 -46.03
C ARG A 389 56.01 13.87 -46.25
N THR A 390 55.02 14.49 -45.66
CA THR A 390 53.60 14.25 -45.93
C THR A 390 53.18 14.99 -47.21
N ASP A 391 52.31 14.39 -47.98
CA ASP A 391 51.69 15.07 -49.13
C ASP A 391 50.78 16.20 -48.63
N PRO A 392 50.92 17.45 -49.12
CA PRO A 392 50.05 18.54 -48.74
C PRO A 392 48.59 18.36 -49.07
N GLU A 393 48.32 17.55 -50.13
CA GLU A 393 46.95 17.27 -50.63
C GLU A 393 46.38 15.96 -50.07
N ASP A 394 47.23 15.05 -49.58
CA ASP A 394 46.84 13.74 -49.07
C ASP A 394 47.72 13.38 -47.83
N SER A 395 47.20 13.62 -46.65
CA SER A 395 47.92 13.36 -45.36
C SER A 395 48.22 11.87 -45.16
N GLU A 396 47.63 10.98 -45.93
CA GLU A 396 47.90 9.54 -45.87
C GLU A 396 49.05 9.11 -46.74
N ARG A 397 49.52 9.98 -47.66
CA ARG A 397 50.68 9.76 -48.51
C ARG A 397 51.94 10.34 -47.91
N TRP A 398 52.94 9.48 -47.80
CA TRP A 398 54.23 9.86 -47.24
C TRP A 398 55.34 9.59 -48.25
N TYR A 399 56.21 10.59 -48.41
CA TYR A 399 57.37 10.49 -49.30
C TYR A 399 58.63 10.26 -48.46
N ILE A 400 59.41 9.24 -48.85
CA ILE A 400 60.70 8.94 -48.18
C ILE A 400 61.81 9.55 -49.02
N GLY A 401 62.52 10.52 -48.45
CA GLY A 401 63.59 11.22 -49.16
C GLY A 401 64.83 10.39 -49.49
N LYS A 402 65.11 9.36 -48.68
CA LYS A 402 66.25 8.46 -48.87
C LYS A 402 65.81 7.01 -48.93
N PRO A 403 66.12 6.25 -50.00
CA PRO A 403 65.71 4.86 -50.14
C PRO A 403 66.19 3.92 -49.03
N SER A 404 67.36 4.25 -48.38
CA SER A 404 67.91 3.51 -47.24
C SER A 404 67.07 3.54 -46.00
N ASP A 405 66.29 4.61 -45.84
CA ASP A 405 65.50 4.84 -44.64
C ASP A 405 64.23 3.95 -44.61
N LYS A 406 63.84 3.43 -45.79
CA LYS A 406 62.70 2.50 -45.88
C LYS A 406 62.88 1.21 -45.06
N GLN A 407 64.13 0.72 -44.94
CA GLN A 407 64.44 -0.48 -44.19
C GLN A 407 64.41 -0.26 -42.65
N LEU A 408 64.44 1.00 -42.22
CA LEU A 408 64.47 1.42 -40.84
C LEU A 408 63.10 1.86 -40.32
N ILE A 409 62.09 1.84 -41.17
CA ILE A 409 60.71 2.20 -40.83
C ILE A 409 59.93 0.91 -40.54
N ASP A 410 59.57 0.72 -39.28
CA ASP A 410 58.72 -0.36 -38.86
C ASP A 410 57.34 0.18 -38.56
N VAL A 411 56.33 -0.50 -39.09
CA VAL A 411 54.92 -0.16 -38.84
C VAL A 411 54.33 -1.22 -37.92
N TYR A 412 53.96 -0.77 -36.72
CA TYR A 412 53.30 -1.63 -35.74
C TYR A 412 51.82 -1.29 -35.69
N ASP A 413 51.00 -2.28 -36.04
CA ASP A 413 49.55 -2.20 -35.86
C ASP A 413 49.19 -2.71 -34.50
N PHE A 414 48.68 -1.79 -33.64
CA PHE A 414 48.17 -2.08 -32.28
C PHE A 414 46.65 -2.30 -32.30
N SER A 415 46.05 -2.68 -33.42
CA SER A 415 44.65 -3.10 -33.47
C SER A 415 44.50 -4.42 -32.70
N GLY A 416 44.12 -4.31 -31.42
CA GLY A 416 43.89 -5.49 -30.57
C GLY A 416 42.56 -6.15 -30.90
N ASN A 417 42.55 -7.47 -30.98
CA ASN A 417 41.27 -8.21 -31.02
C ASN A 417 40.57 -8.09 -29.67
N LEU A 418 39.42 -7.43 -29.66
CA LEU A 418 38.59 -7.17 -28.47
C LEU A 418 37.45 -8.18 -28.28
N GLN A 419 37.38 -9.21 -29.14
CA GLN A 419 36.25 -10.14 -29.18
C GLN A 419 36.08 -10.90 -27.86
N TYR A 420 37.18 -11.28 -27.21
CA TYR A 420 37.13 -11.99 -25.93
C TYR A 420 36.58 -11.11 -24.80
N GLU A 421 37.03 -9.83 -24.73
CA GLU A 421 36.54 -8.87 -23.76
C GLU A 421 35.05 -8.58 -23.95
N LEU A 422 34.60 -8.39 -25.20
CA LEU A 422 33.19 -8.17 -25.51
C LEU A 422 32.31 -9.38 -25.19
N THR A 423 32.80 -10.60 -25.48
CA THR A 423 32.08 -11.84 -25.13
C THR A 423 31.97 -12.00 -23.62
N TYR A 424 33.07 -11.77 -22.90
CA TYR A 424 33.06 -11.85 -21.43
C TYR A 424 32.18 -10.76 -20.81
N LEU A 425 32.16 -9.56 -21.34
CA LEU A 425 31.25 -8.48 -20.90
C LEU A 425 29.77 -8.88 -21.04
N SER A 426 29.40 -9.52 -22.15
CA SER A 426 28.05 -10.05 -22.35
C SER A 426 27.72 -11.15 -21.34
N GLN A 427 28.68 -12.03 -21.05
CA GLN A 427 28.51 -13.09 -20.06
C GLN A 427 28.31 -12.52 -18.65
N VAL A 428 29.12 -11.56 -18.23
CA VAL A 428 28.99 -10.87 -16.93
C VAL A 428 27.61 -10.19 -16.78
N TYR A 429 27.14 -9.59 -17.88
CA TYR A 429 25.80 -8.99 -17.90
C TYR A 429 24.69 -10.03 -17.72
N GLU A 430 24.79 -11.16 -18.42
CA GLU A 430 23.80 -12.24 -18.27
C GLU A 430 23.86 -12.89 -16.87
N GLU A 431 25.05 -13.05 -16.29
CA GLU A 431 25.21 -13.54 -14.92
C GLU A 431 24.53 -12.62 -13.90
N ALA A 432 24.72 -11.30 -14.03
CA ALA A 432 24.06 -10.33 -13.13
C ALA A 432 22.53 -10.45 -13.18
N ARG A 433 21.95 -10.58 -14.37
CA ARG A 433 20.52 -10.79 -14.56
C ARG A 433 20.02 -12.10 -13.95
N GLN A 434 20.76 -13.18 -14.17
CA GLN A 434 20.42 -14.50 -13.61
C GLN A 434 20.46 -14.54 -12.09
N ILE A 435 21.41 -13.84 -11.45
CA ILE A 435 21.51 -13.74 -9.98
C ILE A 435 20.23 -13.15 -9.39
N ILE A 436 19.72 -12.05 -9.99
CA ILE A 436 18.48 -11.38 -9.53
C ILE A 436 17.23 -12.14 -9.98
N GLY A 437 17.32 -12.98 -11.02
CA GLY A 437 16.19 -13.72 -11.57
C GLY A 437 15.46 -13.01 -12.70
N ILE A 438 16.10 -12.01 -13.32
CA ILE A 438 15.53 -11.27 -14.46
C ILE A 438 15.93 -11.98 -15.76
N THR A 439 14.95 -12.54 -16.46
CA THR A 439 15.17 -13.19 -17.76
C THR A 439 14.70 -12.30 -18.92
N ASP A 440 15.16 -12.58 -20.15
CA ASP A 440 14.70 -11.88 -21.35
C ASP A 440 13.18 -11.99 -21.53
N SER A 441 12.62 -13.14 -21.21
CA SER A 441 11.18 -13.37 -21.24
C SER A 441 10.42 -12.49 -20.24
N PHE A 442 11.02 -12.19 -19.07
CA PHE A 442 10.45 -11.29 -18.06
C PHE A 442 10.42 -9.83 -18.55
N GLN A 443 11.49 -9.39 -19.24
CA GLN A 443 11.57 -8.05 -19.82
C GLN A 443 10.81 -7.89 -21.16
N GLY A 444 10.12 -8.93 -21.63
CA GLY A 444 9.45 -8.90 -22.93
C GLY A 444 10.41 -8.94 -24.14
N ARG A 445 11.71 -9.18 -23.91
CA ARG A 445 12.72 -9.32 -24.97
C ARG A 445 12.59 -10.69 -25.63
N ARG A 446 13.11 -10.78 -26.86
CA ARG A 446 13.11 -12.05 -27.60
C ARG A 446 14.13 -13.01 -26.98
N ASP A 447 13.64 -13.99 -26.24
CA ASP A 447 14.45 -15.07 -25.70
C ASP A 447 14.82 -16.04 -26.83
N ALA A 448 16.11 -16.12 -27.14
CA ALA A 448 16.64 -17.00 -28.19
C ALA A 448 16.62 -18.48 -27.79
N THR A 449 16.58 -18.78 -26.50
CA THR A 449 16.57 -20.15 -25.97
C THR A 449 15.16 -20.74 -25.93
N ALA A 450 14.13 -19.91 -25.88
CA ALA A 450 12.73 -20.32 -25.82
C ALA A 450 12.08 -20.22 -27.21
N THR A 451 12.13 -21.32 -27.97
CA THR A 451 11.66 -21.37 -29.38
C THR A 451 10.15 -21.54 -29.50
N SER A 452 9.43 -21.96 -28.44
CA SER A 452 7.98 -22.12 -28.46
C SER A 452 7.28 -21.23 -27.44
N GLY A 453 6.00 -20.87 -27.73
CA GLY A 453 5.20 -20.07 -26.77
C GLY A 453 5.04 -20.73 -25.40
N LYS A 454 5.00 -22.07 -25.34
CA LYS A 454 4.97 -22.83 -24.07
C LYS A 454 6.30 -22.73 -23.32
N ALA A 455 7.44 -22.82 -24.03
CA ALA A 455 8.77 -22.68 -23.42
C ALA A 455 8.98 -21.26 -22.88
N LYS A 456 8.50 -20.22 -23.57
CA LYS A 456 8.54 -18.82 -23.11
C LYS A 456 7.70 -18.62 -21.83
N LYS A 457 6.47 -19.17 -21.80
CA LYS A 457 5.62 -19.12 -20.60
C LYS A 457 6.26 -19.84 -19.42
N PHE A 458 6.88 -21.00 -19.65
CA PHE A 458 7.57 -21.76 -18.61
C PHE A 458 8.81 -21.01 -18.08
N SER A 459 9.64 -20.45 -18.98
CA SER A 459 10.80 -19.64 -18.60
C SER A 459 10.39 -18.38 -17.81
N ALA A 460 9.34 -17.69 -18.24
CA ALA A 460 8.79 -16.54 -17.52
C ALA A 460 8.23 -16.93 -16.15
N ALA A 461 7.54 -18.05 -16.04
CA ALA A 461 7.02 -18.56 -14.76
C ALA A 461 8.14 -18.97 -13.79
N GLN A 462 9.23 -19.55 -14.31
CA GLN A 462 10.38 -19.91 -13.48
C GLN A 462 11.16 -18.68 -12.99
N ALA A 463 11.26 -17.63 -13.80
CA ALA A 463 11.83 -16.35 -13.41
C ALA A 463 10.94 -15.64 -12.36
N ALA A 464 9.61 -15.67 -12.58
CA ALA A 464 8.65 -15.14 -11.62
C ALA A 464 8.78 -15.79 -10.23
N GLY A 465 9.16 -17.06 -10.14
CA GLY A 465 9.32 -17.75 -8.86
C GLY A 465 10.38 -17.14 -7.93
N ARG A 466 11.45 -16.52 -8.47
CA ARG A 466 12.44 -15.81 -7.65
C ARG A 466 11.93 -14.46 -7.14
N LEU A 467 11.11 -13.77 -7.92
CA LEU A 467 10.49 -12.51 -7.53
C LEU A 467 9.27 -12.73 -6.61
N GLU A 468 8.71 -13.94 -6.61
CA GLU A 468 7.55 -14.29 -5.78
C GLU A 468 7.85 -14.12 -4.28
N SER A 469 9.06 -14.49 -3.83
CA SER A 469 9.46 -14.29 -2.44
C SER A 469 9.42 -12.81 -2.04
N LYS A 470 9.90 -11.91 -2.90
CA LYS A 470 9.85 -10.46 -2.66
C LYS A 470 8.40 -9.94 -2.63
N ARG A 471 7.55 -10.47 -3.53
CA ARG A 471 6.12 -10.14 -3.55
C ARG A 471 5.40 -10.59 -2.29
N VAL A 472 5.69 -11.79 -1.80
CA VAL A 472 5.13 -12.31 -0.54
C VAL A 472 5.54 -11.42 0.63
N MET A 473 6.81 -11.00 0.70
CA MET A 473 7.30 -10.10 1.76
C MET A 473 6.66 -8.71 1.66
N LYS A 474 6.47 -8.19 0.44
CA LYS A 474 5.72 -6.94 0.22
C LYS A 474 4.29 -7.06 0.74
N ASN A 475 3.57 -8.11 0.33
CA ASN A 475 2.19 -8.33 0.73
C ASN A 475 2.05 -8.50 2.26
N ALA A 476 3.00 -9.19 2.90
CA ALA A 476 3.02 -9.33 4.35
C ALA A 476 3.18 -7.97 5.06
N ALA A 477 4.10 -7.13 4.58
CA ALA A 477 4.30 -5.80 5.13
C ALA A 477 3.08 -4.88 4.92
N TYR A 478 2.44 -4.96 3.75
CA TYR A 478 1.21 -4.19 3.51
C TYR A 478 0.03 -4.69 4.34
N ALA A 479 -0.07 -6.00 4.59
CA ALA A 479 -1.09 -6.55 5.48
C ALA A 479 -0.92 -6.01 6.92
N GLU A 480 0.32 -5.99 7.43
CA GLU A 480 0.65 -5.38 8.71
C GLU A 480 0.38 -3.87 8.72
N LEU A 481 0.70 -3.16 7.63
CA LEU A 481 0.40 -1.74 7.47
C LEU A 481 -1.10 -1.45 7.56
N PHE A 482 -1.94 -2.24 6.90
CA PHE A 482 -3.39 -2.11 6.96
C PHE A 482 -3.93 -2.38 8.37
N GLU A 483 -3.38 -3.36 9.07
CA GLU A 483 -3.72 -3.63 10.46
C GLU A 483 -3.40 -2.44 11.37
N VAL A 484 -2.19 -1.88 11.26
CA VAL A 484 -1.77 -0.71 12.04
C VAL A 484 -2.64 0.50 11.71
N MET A 485 -2.91 0.77 10.43
CA MET A 485 -3.82 1.85 10.03
C MET A 485 -5.21 1.68 10.64
N PHE A 486 -5.78 0.48 10.58
CA PHE A 486 -7.10 0.20 11.18
C PHE A 486 -7.10 0.43 12.69
N LYS A 487 -6.08 -0.05 13.41
CA LYS A 487 -5.93 0.18 14.85
C LYS A 487 -5.87 1.68 15.20
N PHE A 488 -5.18 2.49 14.39
CA PHE A 488 -5.14 3.94 14.57
C PHE A 488 -6.51 4.60 14.31
N TRP A 489 -7.26 4.12 13.32
CA TRP A 489 -8.62 4.59 13.08
C TRP A 489 -9.56 4.23 14.24
N LEU A 490 -9.46 3.04 14.81
CA LEU A 490 -10.21 2.66 16.02
C LEU A 490 -9.84 3.52 17.22
N ALA A 491 -8.56 3.88 17.36
CA ALA A 491 -8.09 4.67 18.49
C ALA A 491 -8.56 6.13 18.44
N TYR A 492 -8.60 6.75 17.26
CA TYR A 492 -8.67 8.20 17.14
C TYR A 492 -9.83 8.76 16.31
N SER A 493 -10.56 7.94 15.55
CA SER A 493 -11.67 8.41 14.71
C SER A 493 -12.96 8.55 15.52
N ASP A 494 -13.22 9.72 16.07
CA ASP A 494 -14.42 9.96 16.88
C ASP A 494 -15.68 10.14 16.03
N GLU A 495 -15.52 10.69 14.84
CA GLU A 495 -16.63 10.95 13.94
C GLU A 495 -16.73 9.87 12.85
N PRO A 496 -17.97 9.55 12.40
CA PRO A 496 -18.17 8.66 11.27
C PRO A 496 -17.46 9.18 10.01
N ARG A 497 -16.86 8.27 9.25
CA ARG A 497 -16.13 8.58 8.00
C ARG A 497 -16.89 8.02 6.80
N PRO A 498 -17.16 8.83 5.77
CA PRO A 498 -17.83 8.34 4.57
C PRO A 498 -16.95 7.34 3.83
N VAL A 499 -17.56 6.25 3.40
CA VAL A 499 -16.93 5.19 2.59
C VAL A 499 -17.69 5.08 1.29
N THR A 500 -16.98 5.17 0.17
CA THR A 500 -17.57 5.06 -1.16
C THR A 500 -16.91 3.90 -1.90
N TYR A 501 -17.72 2.97 -2.38
CA TYR A 501 -17.21 1.84 -3.17
C TYR A 501 -18.16 1.49 -4.31
N LYS A 502 -17.67 0.71 -5.25
CA LYS A 502 -18.47 0.15 -6.33
C LYS A 502 -18.79 -1.30 -6.02
N ASP A 503 -20.08 -1.61 -6.00
CA ASP A 503 -20.55 -2.98 -5.88
C ASP A 503 -20.15 -3.83 -7.11
N SER A 504 -20.29 -5.13 -7.00
CA SER A 504 -20.07 -6.09 -8.09
C SER A 504 -20.86 -5.75 -9.37
N THR A 505 -21.97 -5.03 -9.22
CA THR A 505 -22.78 -4.51 -10.34
C THR A 505 -22.25 -3.23 -10.98
N GLY A 506 -21.23 -2.59 -10.37
CA GLY A 506 -20.69 -1.30 -10.82
C GLY A 506 -21.47 -0.09 -10.31
N GLU A 507 -22.51 -0.28 -9.51
CA GLU A 507 -23.22 0.82 -8.83
C GLU A 507 -22.38 1.37 -7.68
N THR A 508 -22.45 2.69 -7.47
CA THR A 508 -21.73 3.34 -6.36
C THR A 508 -22.56 3.20 -5.09
N CYS A 509 -21.99 2.52 -4.10
CA CYS A 509 -22.55 2.37 -2.77
C CYS A 509 -21.87 3.35 -1.80
N TYR A 510 -22.64 3.78 -0.82
CA TYR A 510 -22.18 4.72 0.22
C TYR A 510 -22.44 4.08 1.57
N GLU A 511 -21.39 3.95 2.37
CA GLU A 511 -21.40 3.46 3.74
C GLU A 511 -20.63 4.42 4.64
N GLU A 512 -20.64 4.18 5.92
CA GLU A 512 -19.89 4.96 6.91
C GLU A 512 -19.04 4.02 7.76
N PHE A 513 -17.77 4.36 7.92
CA PHE A 513 -16.93 3.76 8.93
C PHE A 513 -17.15 4.50 10.24
N ASN A 514 -17.71 3.80 11.22
CA ASN A 514 -17.93 4.32 12.57
C ASN A 514 -17.21 3.40 13.57
N ARG A 515 -16.24 3.93 14.31
CA ARG A 515 -15.49 3.13 15.29
C ARG A 515 -16.38 2.46 16.35
N TYR A 516 -17.51 3.08 16.69
CA TYR A 516 -18.41 2.53 17.70
C TYR A 516 -19.16 1.25 17.25
N ASP A 517 -19.17 0.94 15.96
CA ASP A 517 -19.72 -0.33 15.45
C ASP A 517 -18.89 -1.54 15.88
N PHE A 518 -17.63 -1.30 16.25
CA PHE A 518 -16.69 -2.32 16.74
C PHE A 518 -16.76 -2.53 18.26
N LEU A 519 -17.65 -1.85 18.97
CA LEU A 519 -17.86 -2.07 20.39
C LEU A 519 -18.84 -3.22 20.60
N GLU A 520 -18.47 -4.15 21.48
CA GLU A 520 -19.31 -5.29 21.88
C GLU A 520 -19.48 -5.26 23.39
N THR A 521 -20.66 -5.69 23.85
CA THR A 521 -20.90 -5.87 25.27
C THR A 521 -20.57 -7.31 25.64
N GLY A 522 -19.64 -7.51 26.59
CA GLY A 522 -19.30 -8.82 27.13
C GLY A 522 -20.41 -9.44 27.96
N GLU A 523 -20.25 -10.72 28.37
CA GLU A 523 -21.19 -11.43 29.26
C GLU A 523 -21.30 -10.77 30.64
N ASP A 524 -20.27 -10.06 31.05
CA ASP A 524 -20.13 -9.26 32.29
C ASP A 524 -20.81 -7.89 32.21
N GLY A 525 -21.31 -7.49 31.00
CA GLY A 525 -21.91 -6.18 30.76
C GLY A 525 -20.92 -5.06 30.53
N GLU A 526 -19.61 -5.37 30.47
CA GLU A 526 -18.58 -4.41 30.11
C GLU A 526 -18.40 -4.28 28.59
N TRP A 527 -17.94 -3.10 28.16
CA TRP A 527 -17.70 -2.82 26.74
C TRP A 527 -16.29 -3.27 26.35
N HIS A 528 -16.20 -3.99 25.22
CA HIS A 528 -14.94 -4.46 24.63
C HIS A 528 -14.87 -4.06 23.17
N TRP A 529 -13.66 -3.73 22.70
CA TRP A 529 -13.41 -3.48 21.30
C TRP A 529 -13.16 -4.77 20.54
N ASN A 530 -13.83 -4.91 19.41
CA ASN A 530 -13.61 -6.01 18.48
C ASN A 530 -12.60 -5.57 17.40
N ASP A 531 -11.36 -5.99 17.55
CA ASP A 531 -10.29 -5.80 16.58
C ASP A 531 -9.85 -7.13 15.93
N GLN A 532 -10.61 -8.20 16.14
CA GLN A 532 -10.26 -9.55 15.73
C GLN A 532 -10.52 -9.80 14.25
N PHE A 533 -9.80 -9.09 13.39
CA PHE A 533 -9.81 -9.26 11.95
C PHE A 533 -8.47 -9.79 11.47
N LEU A 534 -8.47 -10.51 10.35
CA LEU A 534 -7.28 -10.98 9.67
C LEU A 534 -7.05 -10.11 8.43
N PHE A 535 -5.93 -9.40 8.43
CA PHE A 535 -5.52 -8.58 7.32
C PHE A 535 -4.63 -9.36 6.36
N SER A 536 -4.89 -9.23 5.09
CA SER A 536 -4.12 -9.80 4.01
C SER A 536 -4.17 -8.89 2.79
N CYS A 537 -3.33 -9.16 1.80
CA CYS A 537 -3.43 -8.48 0.52
C CYS A 537 -4.19 -9.35 -0.47
N ASP A 538 -4.98 -8.72 -1.31
CA ASP A 538 -5.63 -9.42 -2.41
C ASP A 538 -4.57 -9.90 -3.40
N THR A 539 -4.21 -11.18 -3.29
CA THR A 539 -3.28 -11.86 -4.21
C THR A 539 -3.99 -12.41 -5.44
N SER A 540 -5.31 -12.32 -5.48
CA SER A 540 -6.13 -12.86 -6.57
C SER A 540 -6.06 -12.01 -7.84
N ALA A 541 -5.51 -10.77 -7.74
CA ALA A 541 -5.19 -9.98 -8.92
C ALA A 541 -3.88 -10.51 -9.54
N PRO A 542 -3.92 -11.44 -10.50
CA PRO A 542 -2.71 -11.90 -11.17
C PRO A 542 -2.05 -10.72 -11.88
N LEU A 543 -0.71 -10.75 -12.00
CA LEU A 543 0.04 -9.81 -12.82
C LEU A 543 -0.70 -9.59 -14.17
N ALA A 544 -0.74 -8.36 -14.67
CA ALA A 544 -1.52 -8.02 -15.88
C ALA A 544 -1.30 -9.00 -17.04
N SER A 545 -0.08 -9.51 -17.18
CA SER A 545 0.27 -10.56 -18.16
C SER A 545 -0.37 -11.93 -17.89
N ASN A 546 -0.54 -12.28 -16.60
CA ASN A 546 -1.20 -13.54 -16.22
C ASN A 546 -2.71 -13.44 -16.31
N ARG A 547 -3.27 -12.26 -16.07
CA ARG A 547 -4.71 -11.99 -16.14
C ARG A 547 -5.26 -12.27 -17.55
N GLU A 548 -4.57 -11.75 -18.56
CA GLU A 548 -4.95 -11.99 -19.96
C GLU A 548 -4.86 -13.47 -20.35
N ALA A 549 -3.83 -14.17 -19.87
CA ALA A 549 -3.69 -15.62 -20.08
C ALA A 549 -4.81 -16.40 -19.39
N MET A 550 -5.18 -16.04 -18.16
CA MET A 550 -6.30 -16.66 -17.41
C MET A 550 -7.65 -16.37 -18.07
N TRP A 551 -7.87 -15.16 -18.60
CA TRP A 551 -9.07 -14.85 -19.38
C TRP A 551 -9.16 -15.70 -20.66
N GLN A 552 -8.04 -15.89 -21.35
CA GLN A 552 -7.98 -16.75 -22.55
C GLN A 552 -8.25 -18.21 -22.19
N GLU A 553 -7.67 -18.71 -21.09
CA GLU A 553 -7.89 -20.08 -20.62
C GLU A 553 -9.35 -20.28 -20.19
N THR A 554 -9.93 -19.33 -19.46
CA THR A 554 -11.34 -19.39 -19.04
C THR A 554 -12.29 -19.38 -20.25
N ARG A 555 -12.00 -18.56 -21.26
CA ARG A 555 -12.74 -18.61 -22.55
C ARG A 555 -12.57 -19.92 -23.28
N GLN A 556 -11.39 -20.50 -23.28
CA GLN A 556 -11.14 -21.81 -23.88
C GLN A 556 -11.87 -22.91 -23.12
N ASN A 557 -11.94 -22.85 -21.80
CA ASN A 557 -12.69 -23.76 -20.96
C ASN A 557 -14.21 -23.69 -21.25
N LEU A 558 -14.76 -22.49 -21.50
CA LEU A 558 -16.14 -22.36 -21.96
C LEU A 558 -16.34 -23.02 -23.34
N GLN A 559 -15.44 -22.79 -24.28
CA GLN A 559 -15.53 -23.37 -25.64
C GLN A 559 -15.38 -24.88 -25.63
N THR A 560 -14.59 -25.45 -24.73
CA THR A 560 -14.41 -26.91 -24.59
C THR A 560 -15.51 -27.59 -23.77
N GLY A 561 -16.47 -26.79 -23.25
CA GLY A 561 -17.58 -27.33 -22.45
C GLY A 561 -17.19 -27.70 -21.01
N ALA A 562 -16.06 -27.20 -20.49
CA ALA A 562 -15.63 -27.48 -19.11
C ALA A 562 -16.58 -26.91 -18.04
N PHE A 563 -17.35 -25.86 -18.36
CA PHE A 563 -18.38 -25.28 -17.50
C PHE A 563 -19.78 -25.87 -17.76
N GLY A 564 -19.97 -26.62 -18.82
CA GLY A 564 -21.27 -27.15 -19.30
C GLY A 564 -21.52 -26.74 -20.74
N ASP A 565 -22.79 -26.75 -21.18
CA ASP A 565 -23.16 -26.34 -22.53
C ASP A 565 -23.02 -24.82 -22.68
N PRO A 566 -22.19 -24.30 -23.61
CA PRO A 566 -21.97 -22.88 -23.82
C PRO A 566 -23.24 -22.05 -24.17
N THR A 567 -24.31 -22.72 -24.56
CA THR A 567 -25.60 -22.08 -24.91
C THR A 567 -26.55 -21.96 -23.73
N ASP A 568 -26.24 -22.62 -22.62
CA ASP A 568 -27.07 -22.61 -21.42
C ASP A 568 -26.80 -21.34 -20.57
N ILE A 569 -27.89 -20.76 -20.06
CA ILE A 569 -27.82 -19.50 -19.28
C ILE A 569 -27.10 -19.73 -17.94
N GLU A 570 -27.30 -20.87 -17.28
CA GLU A 570 -26.64 -21.20 -16.03
C GLU A 570 -25.12 -21.33 -16.23
N THR A 571 -24.69 -21.97 -17.30
CA THR A 571 -23.28 -22.10 -17.71
C THR A 571 -22.65 -20.74 -18.00
N LEU A 572 -23.39 -19.83 -18.65
CA LEU A 572 -22.93 -18.47 -18.90
C LEU A 572 -22.82 -17.64 -17.62
N ILE A 573 -23.75 -17.80 -16.68
CA ILE A 573 -23.68 -17.13 -15.37
C ILE A 573 -22.42 -17.58 -14.61
N LEU A 574 -22.15 -18.90 -14.56
CA LEU A 574 -20.93 -19.45 -13.95
C LEU A 574 -19.66 -18.95 -14.63
N PHE A 575 -19.64 -18.88 -15.95
CA PHE A 575 -18.53 -18.33 -16.71
C PHE A 575 -18.26 -16.86 -16.37
N TRP A 576 -19.31 -16.03 -16.36
CA TRP A 576 -19.16 -14.60 -16.06
C TRP A 576 -18.88 -14.35 -14.59
N ALA A 577 -19.35 -15.20 -13.66
CA ALA A 577 -18.93 -15.18 -12.26
C ALA A 577 -17.42 -15.45 -12.13
N LYS A 578 -16.87 -16.42 -12.89
CA LYS A 578 -15.43 -16.68 -12.91
C LYS A 578 -14.62 -15.57 -13.57
N MET A 579 -15.15 -14.94 -14.61
CA MET A 579 -14.53 -13.77 -15.25
C MET A 579 -14.56 -12.53 -14.32
N GLU A 580 -15.57 -12.39 -13.49
CA GLU A 580 -15.67 -11.35 -12.46
C GLU A 580 -14.61 -11.57 -11.37
N GLU A 581 -14.45 -12.78 -10.87
CA GLU A 581 -13.38 -13.17 -9.94
C GLU A 581 -11.98 -12.87 -10.51
N LEU A 582 -11.82 -12.99 -11.82
CA LEU A 582 -10.60 -12.62 -12.55
C LEU A 582 -10.52 -11.12 -12.93
N HIS A 583 -11.42 -10.29 -12.39
CA HIS A 583 -11.50 -8.85 -12.64
C HIS A 583 -11.58 -8.47 -14.14
N TYR A 584 -12.37 -9.22 -14.92
CA TYR A 584 -12.62 -8.86 -16.31
C TYR A 584 -13.54 -7.63 -16.38
N PRO A 585 -13.17 -6.57 -17.14
CA PRO A 585 -13.98 -5.35 -17.22
C PRO A 585 -15.41 -5.65 -17.71
N GLY A 586 -16.41 -5.24 -16.92
CA GLY A 586 -17.82 -5.42 -17.26
C GLY A 586 -18.40 -6.81 -17.01
N ALA A 587 -17.65 -7.74 -16.41
CA ALA A 587 -18.12 -9.11 -16.13
C ALA A 587 -19.33 -9.11 -15.18
N GLY A 588 -19.30 -8.31 -14.10
CA GLY A 588 -20.42 -8.22 -13.14
C GLY A 588 -21.71 -7.70 -13.76
N GLN A 589 -21.62 -6.69 -14.63
CA GLN A 589 -22.80 -6.17 -15.35
C GLN A 589 -23.42 -7.21 -16.29
N THR A 590 -22.55 -7.96 -17.00
CA THR A 590 -23.01 -9.03 -17.91
C THR A 590 -23.66 -10.18 -17.13
N LYS A 591 -23.06 -10.56 -16.00
CA LYS A 591 -23.61 -11.57 -15.08
C LYS A 591 -24.99 -11.17 -14.57
N LYS A 592 -25.13 -9.96 -14.02
CA LYS A 592 -26.43 -9.43 -13.52
C LYS A 592 -27.52 -9.44 -14.61
N HIS A 593 -27.14 -9.01 -15.82
CA HIS A 593 -28.09 -9.04 -16.96
C HIS A 593 -28.55 -10.47 -17.31
N LEU A 594 -27.65 -11.45 -17.22
CA LEU A 594 -27.99 -12.87 -17.45
C LEU A 594 -28.85 -13.44 -16.32
N GLU A 595 -28.56 -13.10 -15.06
CA GLU A 595 -29.36 -13.48 -13.90
C GLU A 595 -30.78 -12.91 -13.99
N GLU A 596 -30.96 -11.62 -14.33
CA GLU A 596 -32.27 -11.02 -14.57
C GLU A 596 -33.03 -11.70 -15.72
N LYS A 597 -32.30 -12.10 -16.77
CA LYS A 597 -32.90 -12.83 -17.89
C LYS A 597 -33.32 -14.24 -17.51
N ALA A 598 -32.54 -14.92 -16.68
CA ALA A 598 -32.88 -16.24 -16.12
C ALA A 598 -34.13 -16.14 -15.22
N GLN A 599 -34.19 -15.16 -14.33
CA GLN A 599 -35.36 -14.93 -13.47
C GLN A 599 -36.65 -14.67 -14.29
N ARG A 600 -36.57 -13.80 -15.29
CA ARG A 600 -37.75 -13.57 -16.18
C ARG A 600 -38.17 -14.82 -16.95
N ALA A 601 -37.20 -15.67 -17.34
CA ALA A 601 -37.51 -16.92 -18.02
C ALA A 601 -38.20 -17.93 -17.06
N GLU A 602 -37.77 -18.02 -15.81
CA GLU A 602 -38.40 -18.82 -14.79
C GLU A 602 -39.82 -18.33 -14.44
N GLU A 603 -40.00 -17.03 -14.29
CA GLU A 603 -41.32 -16.44 -14.04
C GLU A 603 -42.29 -16.70 -15.19
N MET A 604 -41.84 -16.60 -16.45
CA MET A 604 -42.65 -16.96 -17.60
C MET A 604 -42.99 -18.45 -17.63
N GLN A 605 -42.05 -19.32 -17.28
CA GLN A 605 -42.35 -20.77 -17.17
C GLN A 605 -43.34 -21.07 -16.07
N ARG A 606 -43.25 -20.42 -14.91
CA ARG A 606 -44.21 -20.55 -13.80
C ARG A 606 -45.61 -20.08 -14.24
N MET A 607 -45.72 -18.92 -14.87
CA MET A 607 -47.01 -18.42 -15.41
C MET A 607 -47.58 -19.36 -16.47
N GLN A 608 -46.75 -19.92 -17.37
CA GLN A 608 -47.22 -20.90 -18.35
C GLN A 608 -47.70 -22.21 -17.68
N ALA A 609 -46.97 -22.67 -16.67
CA ALA A 609 -47.38 -23.85 -15.91
C ALA A 609 -48.68 -23.63 -15.13
N GLU A 610 -48.91 -22.46 -14.56
CA GLU A 610 -50.17 -22.08 -13.90
C GLU A 610 -51.32 -21.97 -14.90
N MET A 611 -51.09 -21.38 -16.06
CA MET A 611 -52.09 -21.32 -17.14
C MET A 611 -52.47 -22.73 -17.61
N GLN A 612 -51.49 -23.61 -17.79
CA GLN A 612 -51.79 -25.01 -18.16
C GLN A 612 -52.55 -25.76 -17.06
N ARG A 613 -52.25 -25.53 -15.78
CA ARG A 613 -52.99 -26.06 -14.65
C ARG A 613 -54.43 -25.54 -14.65
N MET A 614 -54.65 -24.25 -14.82
CA MET A 614 -55.98 -23.68 -14.92
C MET A 614 -56.76 -24.24 -16.11
N GLN A 615 -56.11 -24.38 -17.28
CA GLN A 615 -56.76 -25.02 -18.43
C GLN A 615 -57.14 -26.48 -18.18
N GLN A 616 -56.29 -27.25 -17.51
CA GLN A 616 -56.58 -28.62 -17.13
C GLN A 616 -57.71 -28.69 -16.09
N GLU A 617 -57.79 -27.78 -15.14
CA GLU A 617 -58.87 -27.70 -14.16
C GLU A 617 -60.20 -27.31 -14.84
N MET A 618 -60.17 -26.35 -15.77
CA MET A 618 -61.36 -26.00 -16.57
C MET A 618 -61.83 -27.22 -17.41
N GLN A 619 -60.94 -27.94 -18.07
CA GLN A 619 -61.27 -29.14 -18.80
C GLN A 619 -61.86 -30.24 -17.91
N ARG A 620 -61.31 -30.43 -16.70
CA ARG A 620 -61.85 -31.37 -15.70
C ARG A 620 -63.20 -30.91 -15.16
N ALA A 621 -63.43 -29.62 -14.97
CA ALA A 621 -64.72 -29.04 -14.58
C ALA A 621 -65.75 -29.20 -15.69
N GLN A 622 -65.41 -29.00 -16.96
CA GLN A 622 -66.27 -29.24 -18.12
C GLN A 622 -66.59 -30.73 -18.30
N GLN A 623 -65.61 -31.64 -18.08
CA GLN A 623 -65.87 -33.09 -18.11
C GLN A 623 -66.74 -33.54 -16.95
N ARG A 624 -66.68 -32.96 -15.76
CA ARG A 624 -67.56 -33.18 -14.64
C ARG A 624 -69.01 -32.68 -14.90
N ALA A 625 -69.11 -31.58 -15.65
CA ALA A 625 -70.45 -31.03 -16.03
C ALA A 625 -71.13 -31.80 -17.15
N GLN A 626 -70.38 -32.61 -17.94
CA GLN A 626 -70.96 -33.46 -19.03
C GLN A 626 -71.22 -34.86 -18.65
N GLY A 627 -70.92 -35.34 -17.44
CA GLY A 627 -71.12 -36.70 -17.00
C GLY A 627 -71.99 -36.83 -15.79
N THR A 628 -73.35 -36.65 -15.97
CA THR A 628 -74.34 -37.46 -15.28
C THR A 628 -75.80 -37.06 -15.70
N PRO A 629 -76.59 -37.92 -16.26
CA PRO A 629 -78.00 -37.85 -16.10
C PRO A 629 -78.42 -39.05 -15.20
N GLN A 630 -78.77 -38.78 -13.95
CA GLN A 630 -79.72 -39.64 -13.25
C GLN A 630 -80.25 -39.05 -11.95
N GLU A 631 -81.53 -38.91 -11.97
CA GLU A 631 -82.53 -39.02 -10.85
C GLU A 631 -82.51 -37.93 -9.76
N MET A 632 -83.54 -37.12 -9.86
CA MET A 632 -84.09 -36.35 -8.74
C MET A 632 -84.71 -37.29 -7.66
N PRO A 633 -84.64 -36.81 -6.41
CA PRO A 633 -85.91 -36.63 -5.70
C PRO A 633 -86.15 -35.22 -5.23
N GLU A 634 -87.41 -34.86 -5.25
CA GLU A 634 -88.04 -33.60 -4.84
C GLU A 634 -87.69 -33.17 -3.41
N GLY A 635 -87.54 -31.88 -3.23
CA GLY A 635 -87.78 -31.21 -1.95
C GLY A 635 -86.73 -30.24 -1.47
N GLY A 636 -87.00 -28.93 -1.58
CA GLY A 636 -86.37 -27.99 -0.74
C GLY A 636 -85.79 -26.73 -1.48
N ALA A 637 -86.60 -25.70 -1.55
CA ALA A 637 -86.26 -24.37 -1.96
C ALA A 637 -85.23 -23.77 -1.03
N ALA A 638 -84.11 -23.21 -1.61
CA ALA A 638 -83.37 -22.14 -1.00
C ALA A 638 -82.59 -21.36 -2.08
N ALA A 639 -83.04 -20.14 -2.25
CA ALA A 639 -82.42 -18.90 -2.71
C ALA A 639 -81.07 -18.98 -3.40
N GLY A 640 -81.04 -18.47 -4.65
CA GLY A 640 -79.81 -18.03 -5.34
C GLY A 640 -79.25 -16.78 -4.64
N GLU A 641 -78.00 -16.87 -4.22
CA GLU A 641 -77.21 -15.71 -3.86
C GLU A 641 -76.56 -15.18 -5.16
N GLU A 642 -77.16 -14.13 -5.72
CA GLU A 642 -76.52 -13.25 -6.67
C GLU A 642 -75.38 -12.51 -5.95
N LEU A 643 -74.17 -12.59 -6.49
CA LEU A 643 -73.04 -11.83 -6.02
C LEU A 643 -73.38 -10.31 -6.02
N PRO A 644 -73.03 -9.55 -4.95
CA PRO A 644 -73.39 -8.15 -4.86
C PRO A 644 -72.79 -7.38 -6.05
N PRO A 645 -73.53 -6.46 -6.63
CA PRO A 645 -73.09 -5.66 -7.80
C PRO A 645 -71.81 -4.84 -7.56
N GLU A 646 -71.45 -4.62 -6.31
CA GLU A 646 -70.18 -3.95 -5.93
C GLU A 646 -68.93 -4.78 -6.22
N VAL A 647 -69.03 -6.10 -6.18
CA VAL A 647 -67.88 -7.00 -6.47
C VAL A 647 -67.67 -7.14 -7.98
N LEU A 648 -68.73 -7.11 -8.77
CA LEU A 648 -68.61 -7.09 -10.23
C LEU A 648 -68.03 -5.77 -10.74
N ALA A 649 -68.41 -4.63 -10.14
CA ALA A 649 -67.85 -3.31 -10.48
C ALA A 649 -66.36 -3.20 -10.07
N ALA A 650 -65.95 -3.83 -8.98
CA ALA A 650 -64.56 -3.80 -8.54
C ALA A 650 -63.62 -4.62 -9.47
N VAL A 651 -64.11 -5.75 -9.96
CA VAL A 651 -63.36 -6.62 -10.90
C VAL A 651 -63.25 -5.98 -12.28
N GLU A 652 -64.28 -5.28 -12.76
CA GLU A 652 -64.23 -4.54 -14.02
C GLU A 652 -63.37 -3.28 -13.94
N ALA A 653 -63.33 -2.58 -12.78
CA ALA A 653 -62.47 -1.45 -12.57
C ALA A 653 -60.97 -1.87 -12.50
N GLN A 654 -60.68 -3.02 -11.92
CA GLN A 654 -59.33 -3.57 -11.83
C GLN A 654 -58.83 -4.02 -13.20
N ALA A 655 -59.68 -4.69 -14.00
CA ALA A 655 -59.35 -5.08 -15.37
C ALA A 655 -59.12 -3.87 -16.29
N GLN A 656 -59.82 -2.74 -16.10
CA GLN A 656 -59.60 -1.50 -16.84
C GLN A 656 -58.33 -0.79 -16.42
N GLN A 657 -57.93 -0.84 -15.14
CA GLN A 657 -56.66 -0.27 -14.67
C GLN A 657 -55.45 -1.05 -15.19
N ASP A 658 -55.52 -2.38 -15.23
CA ASP A 658 -54.43 -3.21 -15.74
C ASP A 658 -54.31 -3.10 -17.27
N ALA A 659 -55.41 -2.92 -17.99
CA ALA A 659 -55.37 -2.58 -19.42
C ALA A 659 -54.81 -1.20 -19.74
N MET A 660 -55.04 -0.20 -18.87
CA MET A 660 -54.39 1.13 -19.01
C MET A 660 -52.91 1.12 -18.66
N ARG A 661 -52.46 0.32 -17.69
CA ARG A 661 -51.06 0.13 -17.38
C ARG A 661 -50.32 -0.59 -18.50
N ALA A 662 -50.92 -1.55 -19.12
CA ALA A 662 -50.33 -2.25 -20.29
C ALA A 662 -50.18 -1.33 -21.51
N ALA A 663 -51.15 -0.38 -21.70
CA ALA A 663 -51.10 0.58 -22.80
C ALA A 663 -50.11 1.73 -22.57
N SER A 664 -49.83 2.13 -21.32
CA SER A 664 -48.83 3.18 -21.00
C SER A 664 -47.37 2.66 -21.02
N GLY A 665 -47.13 1.37 -20.83
CA GLY A 665 -45.79 0.75 -20.91
C GLY A 665 -45.24 0.58 -22.33
N GLN A 666 -46.03 0.82 -23.37
CA GLN A 666 -45.57 0.73 -24.75
C GLN A 666 -45.19 2.10 -25.40
N ALA A 667 -45.32 3.21 -24.68
CA ALA A 667 -45.09 4.54 -25.22
C ALA A 667 -43.74 5.20 -24.88
N GLU A 668 -42.88 4.57 -24.08
CA GLU A 668 -41.57 5.15 -23.68
C GLU A 668 -40.35 4.59 -24.40
N GLY A 669 -40.54 3.90 -25.51
CA GLY A 669 -39.45 3.22 -26.25
C GLY A 669 -39.08 3.86 -27.59
N LEU A 670 -39.16 5.19 -27.80
CA LEU A 670 -38.74 5.83 -29.05
C LEU A 670 -38.40 7.32 -28.87
N TYR A 671 -37.20 7.60 -28.32
CA TYR A 671 -36.51 8.88 -28.64
C TYR A 671 -35.01 8.73 -28.34
N THR A 672 -34.20 8.55 -29.37
CA THR A 672 -32.76 8.90 -29.38
C THR A 672 -32.60 10.27 -30.01
N PRO A 673 -31.74 11.14 -29.47
CA PRO A 673 -30.96 12.05 -30.30
C PRO A 673 -29.47 11.91 -30.05
N GLN A 674 -28.76 11.84 -31.15
CA GLN A 674 -27.39 12.17 -31.53
C GLN A 674 -26.31 12.26 -30.43
#